data_76944f6d316b5d87adb9b80fa0deb2a8
#
_entry.id   76944f6d316b5d87adb9b80fa0deb2a8
#
_cell.length_a   1.000
_cell.length_b   1.000
_cell.length_c   1.000
_cell.angle_alpha   90.00
_cell.angle_beta   90.00
_cell.angle_gamma   90.00
#
_symmetry.space_group_name_H-M   'P 1'
#
loop_
_entity.id
_entity.type
_entity.pdbx_description
1 polymer ?
#
loop_
_entity_poly.entity_id
_entity_poly.type
_entity_poly.pdbx_seq_one_letter_code
_entity_poly.pdbx_strand_id
1 'polypeptide(L)'
;MKKDFRYLAFLLIAGIFSITTFAQTNTISGNVKSSTGKEAVAAVSVIIKGSSTGTFTDDKGSFKLVTNRKLPLTLVLSSVGFETKEVTVSSASEVVEIDIVPGSTLGTEVVVSASRVPERILESPVSIERMGTQSIRNAAAPNYYDATANLKGVDLTTSSLTFRTVSTRGFNGSGNLRFNQLVDGIDNQAPGLNFAVGNIVGPTELDVDNIELLPGASSALYGSGGMNGTLLLTSKNPFKYQGLSFQIKQGIMHTDASQRPVAPYYDWALRWGKQIGQKFAFKIGAQFIQAKDWQANDERNLLRNNVFSSIKSGDRQSDVNYNGINVFGDEASASMNYFAQAVRAQVSATPGITPGLNAIDAMIAGGLTYPQINTTVSANPLLAGLAPYLPFLVPTSSVATNPYKTVYGSQFVSRTGYAEKDVVDYNTYNVKLTGGLYYKITDNVEASILGYWGTGTTVYTGADRYAIKNLKMGQYKAEVKGRNWFLRGYTVQENSGDAYTATTAALFINRVWKSDATWFQTYTGTYGTARMLQMAGDAQAHAAARGNADAGRFLPGSTGYKDAFNTAINTSINKGGAKFQDATDLYHLEGQYNFDKVKVVDLMVGASYQLFRLNSQGTIFVDTTGPININEYGGYVQVQKWLLNDKLKLTGSVRYDKSQNFKGRFTPRITGLIKVAENNNIRLSFQTAYRFPATQDQYINLLTGGSNRLIGGLPEFNTYFRFNTNPAYTAESIDSYRNSIAGGTPNPTLLKAAQFQKIKPETMNSFEIGYKGLLTKKLLIDVYSYYSRYKDFIGRVAVGRGKSGDPALAPRELPSPFTTDNYSFVINTTNNVKAIGWGIGLNYQIIKGFEINTNISSDQLKDVPSTLFTQFNTPKLRYNIGFGNQDLGKGIGFSIIYRWQDKVNWQGTFATGDISAFSTLDAQVSYKFPKTKNIFKIGASNLLNKYYVSALGNPQVGGLYYVSFGYNVF
;
A
#
# COMPACT_ATOMS: atom_id res chain seq x y z
N MET A 1 -10.25 -50.58 -24.84
CA MET A 1 -10.03 -49.11 -24.66
C MET A 1 -9.81 -48.24 -25.91
N LYS A 2 -9.44 -48.73 -27.08
CA LYS A 2 -9.31 -47.92 -28.34
C LYS A 2 -10.54 -47.89 -29.22
N LYS A 3 -11.51 -48.84 -29.02
CA LYS A 3 -12.76 -48.86 -29.80
C LYS A 3 -13.86 -47.98 -29.19
N ASP A 4 -13.89 -47.85 -27.88
CA ASP A 4 -14.95 -47.14 -27.16
C ASP A 4 -14.82 -45.60 -27.30
N PHE A 5 -13.58 -45.11 -27.48
CA PHE A 5 -13.31 -43.67 -27.71
C PHE A 5 -13.82 -43.17 -29.09
N ARG A 6 -13.86 -44.07 -30.08
CA ARG A 6 -14.42 -43.71 -31.42
C ARG A 6 -15.93 -43.59 -31.41
N TYR A 7 -16.63 -44.42 -30.62
CA TYR A 7 -18.08 -44.30 -30.45
C TYR A 7 -18.49 -43.04 -29.67
N LEU A 8 -17.70 -42.66 -28.65
CA LEU A 8 -17.93 -41.47 -27.88
C LEU A 8 -17.69 -40.22 -28.71
N ALA A 9 -16.64 -40.21 -29.55
CA ALA A 9 -16.38 -39.13 -30.50
C ALA A 9 -17.46 -39.03 -31.60
N PHE A 10 -17.99 -40.15 -32.04
CA PHE A 10 -19.06 -40.16 -33.05
C PHE A 10 -20.42 -39.71 -32.49
N LEU A 11 -20.71 -40.06 -31.22
CA LEU A 11 -21.89 -39.54 -30.50
C LEU A 11 -21.77 -38.04 -30.16
N LEU A 12 -20.57 -37.53 -29.89
CA LEU A 12 -20.29 -36.10 -29.70
C LEU A 12 -20.42 -35.33 -31.03
N ILE A 13 -20.03 -35.90 -32.16
CA ILE A 13 -20.16 -35.29 -33.49
C ILE A 13 -21.60 -35.39 -33.99
N ALA A 14 -22.30 -36.47 -33.75
CA ALA A 14 -23.72 -36.61 -34.10
C ALA A 14 -24.66 -35.71 -33.29
N GLY A 15 -24.25 -35.33 -32.04
CA GLY A 15 -24.98 -34.34 -31.19
C GLY A 15 -24.84 -32.88 -31.67
N ILE A 16 -23.90 -32.59 -32.59
CA ILE A 16 -23.68 -31.24 -33.14
C ILE A 16 -24.61 -30.92 -34.33
N PHE A 17 -25.23 -31.93 -34.96
CA PHE A 17 -26.25 -31.75 -36.01
C PHE A 17 -27.67 -31.75 -35.48
N SER A 18 -27.95 -30.93 -34.45
CA SER A 18 -29.33 -30.60 -34.09
C SER A 18 -29.93 -29.66 -35.12
N ILE A 19 -31.02 -30.08 -35.72
CA ILE A 19 -31.84 -29.36 -36.70
C ILE A 19 -32.10 -27.95 -36.17
N THR A 20 -31.54 -26.92 -36.80
CA THR A 20 -31.91 -25.52 -36.55
C THR A 20 -33.32 -25.29 -37.14
N THR A 21 -34.32 -25.38 -36.26
CA THR A 21 -35.64 -24.79 -36.56
C THR A 21 -35.45 -23.28 -36.69
N PHE A 22 -35.63 -22.72 -37.87
CA PHE A 22 -35.67 -21.28 -38.09
C PHE A 22 -36.92 -20.71 -37.41
N ALA A 23 -36.79 -20.29 -36.15
CA ALA A 23 -37.78 -19.45 -35.50
C ALA A 23 -37.73 -18.06 -36.18
N GLN A 24 -38.86 -17.57 -36.58
CA GLN A 24 -39.00 -16.23 -37.17
C GLN A 24 -38.50 -15.20 -36.13
N THR A 25 -37.34 -14.60 -36.40
CA THR A 25 -36.71 -13.63 -35.50
C THR A 25 -37.09 -12.22 -35.90
N ASN A 26 -37.67 -11.46 -34.97
CA ASN A 26 -37.87 -10.02 -35.11
C ASN A 26 -36.59 -9.27 -34.76
N THR A 27 -36.18 -8.32 -35.60
CA THR A 27 -35.05 -7.42 -35.30
C THR A 27 -35.59 -6.02 -35.09
N ILE A 28 -35.47 -5.53 -33.83
CA ILE A 28 -35.90 -4.17 -33.45
C ILE A 28 -34.64 -3.31 -33.49
N SER A 29 -34.69 -2.20 -34.24
CA SER A 29 -33.59 -1.23 -34.29
C SER A 29 -34.08 0.12 -33.79
N GLY A 30 -33.19 0.90 -33.16
CA GLY A 30 -33.56 2.22 -32.65
C GLY A 30 -32.35 3.07 -32.30
N ASN A 31 -32.60 4.35 -32.05
CA ASN A 31 -31.60 5.33 -31.63
C ASN A 31 -32.05 5.97 -30.31
N VAL A 32 -31.11 6.13 -29.38
CA VAL A 32 -31.35 6.75 -28.08
C VAL A 32 -30.59 8.05 -27.97
N LYS A 33 -31.28 9.13 -27.64
CA LYS A 33 -30.73 10.49 -27.49
C LYS A 33 -31.09 11.08 -26.14
N SER A 34 -30.32 11.98 -25.65
CA SER A 34 -30.67 12.81 -24.50
C SER A 34 -31.77 13.80 -24.86
N SER A 35 -32.80 13.90 -24.01
CA SER A 35 -33.92 14.83 -24.24
C SER A 35 -33.51 16.30 -24.25
N THR A 36 -32.44 16.66 -23.51
CA THR A 36 -31.96 18.03 -23.34
C THR A 36 -30.93 18.43 -24.38
N GLY A 37 -29.88 17.64 -24.57
CA GLY A 37 -28.75 17.95 -25.47
C GLY A 37 -28.89 17.35 -26.88
N LYS A 38 -29.86 16.46 -27.09
CA LYS A 38 -30.05 15.69 -28.34
C LYS A 38 -28.80 14.91 -28.79
N GLU A 39 -27.79 14.78 -27.91
CA GLU A 39 -26.64 13.92 -28.16
C GLU A 39 -27.02 12.45 -28.06
N ALA A 40 -26.36 11.62 -28.87
CA ALA A 40 -26.52 10.17 -28.81
C ALA A 40 -26.04 9.62 -27.44
N VAL A 41 -26.84 8.76 -26.80
CA VAL A 41 -26.50 8.16 -25.51
C VAL A 41 -26.03 6.72 -25.72
N ALA A 42 -24.74 6.51 -25.48
CA ALA A 42 -24.12 5.19 -25.56
C ALA A 42 -24.36 4.37 -24.29
N ALA A 43 -24.20 3.05 -24.39
CA ALA A 43 -24.28 2.11 -23.27
C ALA A 43 -25.63 2.09 -22.52
N VAL A 44 -26.71 2.53 -23.16
CA VAL A 44 -28.08 2.39 -22.64
C VAL A 44 -28.46 0.93 -22.70
N SER A 45 -28.87 0.35 -21.60
CA SER A 45 -29.46 -1.01 -21.55
C SER A 45 -30.86 -0.97 -22.15
N VAL A 46 -31.12 -1.80 -23.15
CA VAL A 46 -32.42 -1.93 -23.82
C VAL A 46 -32.89 -3.37 -23.64
N ILE A 47 -33.86 -3.60 -22.77
CA ILE A 47 -34.28 -4.94 -22.34
C ILE A 47 -35.79 -5.07 -22.64
N ILE A 48 -36.23 -6.24 -23.07
CA ILE A 48 -37.66 -6.55 -23.22
C ILE A 48 -38.25 -6.74 -21.82
N LYS A 49 -39.31 -6.00 -21.48
CA LYS A 49 -39.96 -6.03 -20.16
C LYS A 49 -40.35 -7.47 -19.79
N GLY A 50 -39.97 -7.89 -18.58
CA GLY A 50 -40.22 -9.26 -18.11
C GLY A 50 -39.36 -10.35 -18.79
N SER A 51 -38.21 -9.97 -19.36
CA SER A 51 -37.28 -10.88 -20.02
C SER A 51 -35.83 -10.51 -19.68
N SER A 52 -34.93 -11.46 -19.87
CA SER A 52 -33.47 -11.22 -19.85
C SER A 52 -32.91 -10.91 -21.22
N THR A 53 -33.76 -10.92 -22.29
CA THR A 53 -33.31 -10.59 -23.63
C THR A 53 -33.14 -9.08 -23.78
N GLY A 54 -31.94 -8.65 -24.13
CA GLY A 54 -31.60 -7.23 -24.24
C GLY A 54 -30.33 -6.99 -25.05
N THR A 55 -30.06 -5.71 -25.29
CA THR A 55 -28.86 -5.21 -25.96
C THR A 55 -28.45 -3.89 -25.32
N PHE A 56 -27.35 -3.31 -25.82
CA PHE A 56 -26.90 -1.96 -25.41
C PHE A 56 -26.79 -1.06 -26.63
N THR A 57 -26.99 0.23 -26.45
CA THR A 57 -26.67 1.21 -27.49
C THR A 57 -25.17 1.30 -27.71
N ASP A 58 -24.80 1.40 -28.98
CA ASP A 58 -23.42 1.66 -29.39
C ASP A 58 -22.98 3.11 -29.10
N ASP A 59 -21.78 3.49 -29.54
CA ASP A 59 -21.24 4.81 -29.38
C ASP A 59 -21.97 5.92 -30.18
N LYS A 60 -22.86 5.55 -31.10
CA LYS A 60 -23.76 6.45 -31.85
C LYS A 60 -25.17 6.49 -31.27
N GLY A 61 -25.38 5.82 -30.11
CA GLY A 61 -26.71 5.70 -29.51
C GLY A 61 -27.63 4.72 -30.19
N SER A 62 -27.15 3.97 -31.21
CA SER A 62 -27.93 3.03 -31.96
C SER A 62 -27.94 1.65 -31.29
N PHE A 63 -29.08 0.93 -31.37
CA PHE A 63 -29.17 -0.43 -30.90
C PHE A 63 -29.84 -1.33 -31.94
N LYS A 64 -29.53 -2.62 -31.85
CA LYS A 64 -30.18 -3.69 -32.59
C LYS A 64 -30.47 -4.82 -31.62
N LEU A 65 -31.76 -5.15 -31.45
CA LEU A 65 -32.26 -6.21 -30.59
C LEU A 65 -32.93 -7.30 -31.42
N VAL A 66 -32.40 -8.50 -31.37
CA VAL A 66 -32.96 -9.68 -32.06
C VAL A 66 -33.71 -10.50 -31.03
N THR A 67 -34.97 -10.84 -31.35
CA THR A 67 -35.85 -11.61 -30.48
C THR A 67 -36.79 -12.52 -31.25
N ASN A 68 -37.15 -13.63 -30.68
CA ASN A 68 -38.20 -14.55 -31.20
C ASN A 68 -39.60 -14.28 -30.62
N ARG A 69 -39.75 -13.24 -29.80
CA ARG A 69 -41.04 -12.87 -29.21
C ARG A 69 -41.90 -12.13 -30.23
N LYS A 70 -43.21 -12.32 -30.08
CA LYS A 70 -44.19 -11.62 -30.92
C LYS A 70 -44.35 -10.17 -30.48
N LEU A 71 -44.57 -9.29 -31.44
CA LEU A 71 -44.95 -7.89 -31.23
C LEU A 71 -46.44 -7.78 -30.91
N PRO A 72 -46.86 -6.74 -30.14
CA PRO A 72 -46.07 -5.66 -29.60
C PRO A 72 -45.24 -6.05 -28.38
N LEU A 73 -44.06 -5.39 -28.21
CA LEU A 73 -43.16 -5.58 -27.06
C LEU A 73 -42.91 -4.26 -26.35
N THR A 74 -42.83 -4.29 -25.03
CA THR A 74 -42.36 -3.12 -24.26
C THR A 74 -40.87 -3.25 -23.99
N LEU A 75 -40.10 -2.27 -24.42
CA LEU A 75 -38.69 -2.11 -24.12
C LEU A 75 -38.54 -1.26 -22.86
N VAL A 76 -37.68 -1.68 -21.96
CA VAL A 76 -37.22 -0.89 -20.79
C VAL A 76 -35.83 -0.40 -21.07
N LEU A 77 -35.66 0.92 -21.14
CA LEU A 77 -34.40 1.57 -21.37
C LEU A 77 -33.90 2.14 -20.04
N SER A 78 -32.66 1.81 -19.69
CA SER A 78 -32.03 2.32 -18.48
C SER A 78 -30.54 2.66 -18.72
N SER A 79 -30.10 3.77 -18.17
CA SER A 79 -28.70 4.20 -18.21
C SER A 79 -28.37 5.03 -16.97
N VAL A 80 -27.13 4.99 -16.53
CA VAL A 80 -26.67 5.81 -15.39
C VAL A 80 -26.77 7.30 -15.75
N GLY A 81 -27.40 8.09 -14.89
CA GLY A 81 -27.61 9.52 -15.12
C GLY A 81 -28.86 9.85 -15.98
N PHE A 82 -29.71 8.86 -16.25
CA PHE A 82 -30.97 9.05 -16.97
C PHE A 82 -32.13 8.34 -16.25
N GLU A 83 -33.33 8.88 -16.40
CA GLU A 83 -34.54 8.24 -15.92
C GLU A 83 -34.83 7.00 -16.76
N THR A 84 -35.31 5.93 -16.12
CA THR A 84 -35.73 4.73 -16.82
C THR A 84 -36.95 5.03 -17.66
N LYS A 85 -36.94 4.62 -18.94
CA LYS A 85 -38.04 4.84 -19.88
C LYS A 85 -38.56 3.52 -20.46
N GLU A 86 -39.86 3.39 -20.49
CA GLU A 86 -40.53 2.29 -21.17
C GLU A 86 -41.08 2.75 -22.53
N VAL A 87 -40.86 1.93 -23.57
CA VAL A 87 -41.34 2.22 -24.93
C VAL A 87 -41.95 0.95 -25.53
N THR A 88 -43.19 1.03 -25.99
CA THR A 88 -43.85 -0.08 -26.67
C THR A 88 -43.52 -0.03 -28.16
N VAL A 89 -43.07 -1.15 -28.70
CA VAL A 89 -42.71 -1.32 -30.10
C VAL A 89 -43.74 -2.26 -30.75
N SER A 90 -44.46 -1.76 -31.75
CA SER A 90 -45.52 -2.51 -32.43
C SER A 90 -45.08 -3.09 -33.78
N SER A 91 -43.99 -2.55 -34.36
CA SER A 91 -43.42 -2.99 -35.64
C SER A 91 -41.93 -3.14 -35.58
N ALA A 92 -41.37 -4.18 -36.18
CA ALA A 92 -39.93 -4.41 -36.31
C ALA A 92 -39.33 -3.68 -37.53
N SER A 93 -40.13 -3.14 -38.41
CA SER A 93 -39.67 -2.44 -39.63
C SER A 93 -39.32 -0.98 -39.40
N GLU A 94 -39.71 -0.40 -38.28
CA GLU A 94 -39.44 1.00 -37.94
C GLU A 94 -38.22 1.15 -37.03
N VAL A 95 -37.39 2.16 -37.29
CA VAL A 95 -36.30 2.56 -36.39
C VAL A 95 -36.91 3.39 -35.27
N VAL A 96 -36.83 2.91 -34.03
CA VAL A 96 -37.43 3.56 -32.87
C VAL A 96 -36.51 4.71 -32.38
N GLU A 97 -36.98 5.96 -32.50
CA GLU A 97 -36.28 7.12 -31.94
C GLU A 97 -36.72 7.34 -30.50
N ILE A 98 -35.79 7.34 -29.56
CA ILE A 98 -36.09 7.38 -28.13
C ILE A 98 -35.29 8.50 -27.48
N ASP A 99 -35.96 9.48 -26.90
CA ASP A 99 -35.36 10.49 -26.04
C ASP A 99 -35.44 10.02 -24.57
N ILE A 100 -34.31 9.94 -23.86
CA ILE A 100 -34.25 9.67 -22.42
C ILE A 100 -33.89 10.96 -21.65
N VAL A 101 -34.57 11.13 -20.51
CA VAL A 101 -34.45 12.34 -19.70
C VAL A 101 -33.23 12.21 -18.76
N PRO A 102 -32.26 13.14 -18.78
CA PRO A 102 -31.25 13.18 -17.76
C PRO A 102 -31.90 13.33 -16.38
N GLY A 103 -31.59 12.42 -15.49
CA GLY A 103 -32.13 12.38 -14.14
C GLY A 103 -31.05 11.86 -13.18
N SER A 104 -30.91 12.51 -12.05
CA SER A 104 -30.10 11.96 -10.97
C SER A 104 -31.01 11.14 -10.07
N THR A 105 -30.78 9.85 -10.02
CA THR A 105 -31.52 8.91 -9.19
C THR A 105 -30.64 8.50 -8.02
N LEU A 106 -30.67 9.32 -6.95
CA LEU A 106 -29.96 9.00 -5.70
C LEU A 106 -30.47 7.66 -5.15
N GLY A 107 -29.55 6.76 -4.80
CA GLY A 107 -29.88 5.51 -4.13
C GLY A 107 -30.42 4.39 -5.02
N THR A 108 -30.43 4.55 -6.34
CA THR A 108 -30.86 3.50 -7.29
C THR A 108 -29.69 2.70 -7.86
N GLU A 109 -28.48 3.09 -7.53
CA GLU A 109 -27.27 2.41 -7.97
C GLU A 109 -27.30 0.94 -7.57
N VAL A 110 -26.82 0.09 -8.47
CA VAL A 110 -26.64 -1.34 -8.22
C VAL A 110 -25.21 -1.60 -7.78
N VAL A 111 -25.05 -2.42 -6.75
CA VAL A 111 -23.78 -2.86 -6.18
C VAL A 111 -23.76 -4.38 -6.10
N VAL A 112 -22.57 -4.97 -6.12
CA VAL A 112 -22.39 -6.43 -6.02
C VAL A 112 -21.50 -6.83 -4.83
N SER A 113 -20.80 -5.89 -4.26
CA SER A 113 -19.76 -6.13 -3.26
C SER A 113 -20.26 -6.71 -1.93
N ALA A 114 -21.46 -6.34 -1.48
CA ALA A 114 -21.98 -6.75 -0.18
C ALA A 114 -22.42 -8.20 -0.09
N SER A 115 -22.93 -8.74 -1.19
CA SER A 115 -23.57 -10.07 -1.24
C SER A 115 -23.07 -10.95 -2.38
N ARG A 116 -22.15 -10.44 -3.22
CA ARG A 116 -21.69 -11.06 -4.48
C ARG A 116 -22.82 -11.31 -5.51
N VAL A 117 -23.96 -10.68 -5.30
CA VAL A 117 -25.08 -10.63 -6.25
C VAL A 117 -25.52 -9.17 -6.44
N PRO A 118 -26.04 -8.81 -7.64
CA PRO A 118 -26.51 -7.44 -7.88
C PRO A 118 -27.68 -7.08 -6.96
N GLU A 119 -27.54 -5.97 -6.22
CA GLU A 119 -28.58 -5.42 -5.35
C GLU A 119 -28.56 -3.89 -5.36
N ARG A 120 -29.67 -3.25 -5.01
CA ARG A 120 -29.71 -1.79 -4.87
C ARG A 120 -28.85 -1.35 -3.68
N ILE A 121 -28.09 -0.28 -3.85
CA ILE A 121 -27.21 0.25 -2.77
C ILE A 121 -27.98 0.60 -1.48
N LEU A 122 -29.25 1.00 -1.59
CA LEU A 122 -30.13 1.23 -0.45
C LEU A 122 -30.48 -0.06 0.30
N GLU A 123 -30.52 -1.20 -0.39
CA GLU A 123 -30.89 -2.51 0.15
C GLU A 123 -29.67 -3.35 0.54
N SER A 124 -28.48 -2.76 0.51
CA SER A 124 -27.27 -3.40 1.00
C SER A 124 -27.31 -3.56 2.52
N PRO A 125 -27.09 -4.77 3.05
CA PRO A 125 -27.13 -5.01 4.50
C PRO A 125 -25.85 -4.57 5.23
N VAL A 126 -24.89 -3.98 4.52
CA VAL A 126 -23.65 -3.41 5.06
C VAL A 126 -23.37 -2.05 4.44
N SER A 127 -22.45 -1.30 5.05
CA SER A 127 -21.97 -0.03 4.47
C SER A 127 -21.28 -0.29 3.14
N ILE A 128 -21.64 0.47 2.11
CA ILE A 128 -20.98 0.48 0.79
C ILE A 128 -20.88 1.90 0.29
N GLU A 129 -19.68 2.26 -0.20
CA GLU A 129 -19.45 3.46 -0.98
C GLU A 129 -19.28 3.07 -2.45
N ARG A 130 -19.73 3.91 -3.38
CA ARG A 130 -19.63 3.63 -4.82
C ARG A 130 -19.27 4.89 -5.61
N MET A 131 -18.37 4.73 -6.57
CA MET A 131 -18.08 5.73 -7.60
C MET A 131 -18.35 5.09 -8.97
N GLY A 132 -19.34 5.58 -9.69
CA GLY A 132 -19.57 5.20 -11.08
C GLY A 132 -18.78 6.06 -12.06
N THR A 133 -18.82 5.71 -13.34
CA THR A 133 -18.12 6.40 -14.44
C THR A 133 -18.34 7.92 -14.41
N GLN A 134 -19.56 8.38 -14.13
CA GLN A 134 -19.88 9.81 -14.10
C GLN A 134 -19.22 10.52 -12.90
N SER A 135 -19.24 9.91 -11.72
CA SER A 135 -18.57 10.44 -10.52
C SER A 135 -17.06 10.51 -10.71
N ILE A 136 -16.45 9.49 -11.34
CA ILE A 136 -15.02 9.47 -11.69
C ILE A 136 -14.70 10.60 -12.66
N ARG A 137 -15.47 10.74 -13.74
CA ARG A 137 -15.24 11.80 -14.73
C ARG A 137 -15.34 13.21 -14.15
N ASN A 138 -16.26 13.44 -13.22
CA ASN A 138 -16.53 14.77 -12.65
C ASN A 138 -15.70 15.07 -11.39
N ALA A 139 -14.96 14.11 -10.87
CA ALA A 139 -14.11 14.31 -9.70
C ALA A 139 -13.00 15.35 -9.98
N ALA A 140 -12.84 16.31 -9.08
CA ALA A 140 -11.71 17.24 -9.08
C ALA A 140 -10.48 16.52 -8.50
N ALA A 141 -9.93 15.56 -9.25
CA ALA A 141 -8.77 14.73 -8.86
C ALA A 141 -7.89 14.45 -10.09
N PRO A 142 -6.58 14.25 -9.91
CA PRO A 142 -5.68 13.94 -11.01
C PRO A 142 -6.04 12.65 -11.74
N ASN A 143 -6.55 11.66 -11.03
CA ASN A 143 -6.98 10.37 -11.57
C ASN A 143 -8.08 9.74 -10.69
N TYR A 144 -8.67 8.63 -11.18
CA TYR A 144 -9.77 7.94 -10.49
C TYR A 144 -9.37 7.35 -9.14
N TYR A 145 -8.11 6.94 -8.97
CA TYR A 145 -7.65 6.33 -7.72
C TYR A 145 -7.52 7.38 -6.61
N ASP A 146 -7.04 8.57 -6.96
CA ASP A 146 -6.99 9.73 -6.05
C ASP A 146 -8.39 10.19 -5.64
N ALA A 147 -9.36 10.07 -6.55
CA ALA A 147 -10.74 10.41 -6.28
C ALA A 147 -11.37 9.53 -5.18
N THR A 148 -10.81 8.34 -4.89
CA THR A 148 -11.27 7.49 -3.77
C THR A 148 -11.17 8.16 -2.41
N ALA A 149 -10.27 9.15 -2.24
CA ALA A 149 -10.18 9.96 -1.02
C ALA A 149 -11.47 10.75 -0.71
N ASN A 150 -12.37 10.89 -1.69
CA ASN A 150 -13.65 11.56 -1.51
C ASN A 150 -14.74 10.62 -0.94
N LEU A 151 -14.49 9.31 -0.86
CA LEU A 151 -15.40 8.34 -0.27
C LEU A 151 -15.36 8.42 1.26
N LYS A 152 -16.50 8.11 1.88
CA LYS A 152 -16.66 8.18 3.35
C LYS A 152 -15.75 7.19 4.06
N GLY A 153 -14.98 7.68 5.04
CA GLY A 153 -14.13 6.85 5.87
C GLY A 153 -12.85 6.36 5.21
N VAL A 154 -12.46 6.93 4.06
CA VAL A 154 -11.21 6.60 3.37
C VAL A 154 -10.05 7.44 3.90
N ASP A 155 -8.94 6.78 4.15
CA ASP A 155 -7.61 7.35 4.31
C ASP A 155 -6.78 7.03 3.05
N LEU A 156 -6.06 8.02 2.55
CA LEU A 156 -5.18 7.87 1.38
C LEU A 156 -3.75 8.25 1.74
N THR A 157 -2.87 7.26 1.77
CA THR A 157 -1.42 7.49 1.94
C THR A 157 -0.76 7.71 0.59
N THR A 158 -0.03 8.82 0.44
CA THR A 158 0.72 9.17 -0.77
C THR A 158 2.21 8.90 -0.55
N SER A 159 2.74 7.87 -1.17
CA SER A 159 4.18 7.56 -1.14
C SER A 159 4.93 8.17 -2.32
N SER A 160 4.26 8.31 -3.46
CA SER A 160 4.71 9.02 -4.67
C SER A 160 3.49 9.42 -5.52
N LEU A 161 3.71 10.13 -6.60
CA LEU A 161 2.66 10.52 -7.55
C LEU A 161 1.87 9.31 -8.08
N THR A 162 2.55 8.22 -8.38
CA THR A 162 1.97 7.00 -8.97
C THR A 162 1.65 5.93 -7.94
N PHE A 163 2.10 6.08 -6.70
CA PHE A 163 1.92 5.07 -5.64
C PHE A 163 1.17 5.65 -4.45
N ARG A 164 -0.10 5.30 -4.37
CA ARG A 164 -1.01 5.67 -3.29
C ARG A 164 -1.73 4.46 -2.74
N THR A 165 -1.96 4.44 -1.45
CA THR A 165 -2.62 3.33 -0.76
C THR A 165 -3.90 3.79 -0.10
N VAL A 166 -5.00 3.09 -0.40
CA VAL A 166 -6.32 3.28 0.21
C VAL A 166 -6.43 2.43 1.46
N SER A 167 -6.97 3.01 2.52
CA SER A 167 -7.30 2.33 3.78
C SER A 167 -8.64 2.80 4.30
N THR A 168 -9.29 1.97 5.11
CA THR A 168 -10.49 2.33 5.87
C THR A 168 -10.42 1.76 7.28
N ARG A 169 -11.07 2.42 8.25
CA ARG A 169 -11.16 1.97 9.65
C ARG A 169 -9.80 1.72 10.30
N GLY A 170 -8.81 2.52 9.96
CA GLY A 170 -7.48 2.46 10.55
C GLY A 170 -6.45 1.61 9.79
N PHE A 171 -5.27 1.49 10.37
CA PHE A 171 -4.10 0.78 9.85
C PHE A 171 -3.61 1.36 8.52
N ASN A 172 -3.64 2.68 8.45
CA ASN A 172 -3.18 3.41 7.28
C ASN A 172 -1.66 3.31 7.10
N GLY A 173 -1.21 3.08 5.87
CA GLY A 173 0.21 2.90 5.55
C GLY A 173 0.43 2.42 4.12
N SER A 174 1.68 2.39 3.69
CA SER A 174 2.04 1.95 2.33
C SER A 174 1.76 0.47 2.07
N GLY A 175 1.79 -0.37 3.12
CA GLY A 175 1.52 -1.81 3.05
C GLY A 175 0.37 -2.21 3.98
N ASN A 176 -0.87 -1.88 3.63
CA ASN A 176 -2.03 -2.25 4.43
C ASN A 176 -2.50 -3.68 4.12
N LEU A 177 -2.06 -4.64 4.93
CA LEU A 177 -2.37 -6.07 4.79
C LEU A 177 -3.75 -6.46 5.38
N ARG A 178 -4.53 -5.50 5.87
CA ARG A 178 -5.89 -5.70 6.40
C ARG A 178 -6.97 -5.20 5.46
N PHE A 179 -6.57 -4.79 4.26
CA PHE A 179 -7.42 -4.20 3.25
C PHE A 179 -7.20 -4.86 1.89
N ASN A 180 -8.23 -5.44 1.30
CA ASN A 180 -8.16 -6.08 -0.01
C ASN A 180 -8.45 -5.10 -1.14
N GLN A 181 -7.74 -5.24 -2.26
CA GLN A 181 -8.04 -4.52 -3.50
C GLN A 181 -8.18 -5.52 -4.64
N LEU A 182 -9.29 -5.50 -5.34
CA LEU A 182 -9.57 -6.39 -6.45
C LEU A 182 -9.89 -5.59 -7.71
N VAL A 183 -9.23 -5.93 -8.82
CA VAL A 183 -9.49 -5.37 -10.16
C VAL A 183 -10.07 -6.46 -11.03
N ASP A 184 -11.34 -6.35 -11.44
CA ASP A 184 -12.09 -7.42 -12.14
C ASP A 184 -12.00 -8.79 -11.44
N GLY A 185 -11.91 -8.77 -10.11
CA GLY A 185 -11.76 -9.95 -9.27
C GLY A 185 -10.34 -10.51 -9.19
N ILE A 186 -9.36 -9.89 -9.82
CA ILE A 186 -7.92 -10.19 -9.67
C ILE A 186 -7.39 -9.44 -8.46
N ASP A 187 -6.59 -10.08 -7.62
CA ASP A 187 -5.91 -9.42 -6.51
C ASP A 187 -4.94 -8.34 -7.03
N ASN A 188 -5.12 -7.11 -6.55
CA ASN A 188 -4.30 -5.95 -6.93
C ASN A 188 -3.17 -5.68 -5.92
N GLN A 189 -2.62 -6.73 -5.35
CA GLN A 189 -1.51 -6.69 -4.41
C GLN A 189 -0.27 -7.33 -5.04
N ALA A 190 0.89 -6.75 -4.75
CA ALA A 190 2.18 -7.33 -5.06
C ALA A 190 2.40 -8.55 -4.15
N PRO A 191 2.45 -9.80 -4.67
CA PRO A 191 2.40 -10.99 -3.83
C PRO A 191 3.66 -11.22 -2.99
N GLY A 192 4.81 -10.72 -3.43
CA GLY A 192 6.08 -10.77 -2.72
C GLY A 192 6.37 -9.52 -1.91
N LEU A 193 6.21 -8.34 -2.50
CA LEU A 193 6.47 -7.05 -1.83
C LEU A 193 5.38 -6.66 -0.82
N ASN A 194 4.21 -7.31 -0.85
CA ASN A 194 3.12 -7.18 0.14
C ASN A 194 2.58 -5.76 0.29
N PHE A 195 2.40 -5.06 -0.80
CA PHE A 195 1.70 -3.79 -0.85
C PHE A 195 0.65 -3.76 -1.97
N ALA A 196 -0.41 -2.98 -1.78
CA ALA A 196 -1.37 -2.75 -2.85
C ALA A 196 -0.73 -1.92 -3.96
N VAL A 197 -0.77 -2.41 -5.21
CA VAL A 197 -0.10 -1.74 -6.36
C VAL A 197 -0.82 -0.47 -6.79
N GLY A 198 -2.00 -0.22 -6.23
CA GLY A 198 -2.77 0.99 -6.48
C GLY A 198 -3.10 1.17 -7.96
N ASN A 199 -2.59 2.25 -8.55
CA ASN A 199 -2.82 2.62 -9.94
C ASN A 199 -1.62 2.33 -10.88
N ILE A 200 -0.61 1.56 -10.44
CA ILE A 200 0.56 1.23 -11.28
C ILE A 200 0.19 0.23 -12.37
N VAL A 201 -0.69 -0.72 -12.09
CA VAL A 201 -1.26 -1.71 -13.00
C VAL A 201 -2.78 -1.66 -12.94
N GLY A 202 -3.46 -2.26 -13.90
CA GLY A 202 -4.93 -2.28 -14.00
C GLY A 202 -5.47 -1.39 -15.12
N PRO A 203 -6.79 -1.14 -15.16
CA PRO A 203 -7.41 -0.36 -16.22
C PRO A 203 -6.96 1.10 -16.21
N THR A 204 -6.98 1.73 -17.38
CA THR A 204 -6.86 3.18 -17.50
C THR A 204 -8.11 3.88 -16.95
N GLU A 205 -8.04 5.17 -16.63
CA GLU A 205 -9.20 5.97 -16.19
C GLU A 205 -10.39 5.83 -17.17
N LEU A 206 -10.11 5.73 -18.47
CA LEU A 206 -11.11 5.58 -19.51
C LEU A 206 -11.82 4.23 -19.50
N ASP A 207 -11.19 3.20 -18.91
CA ASP A 207 -11.71 1.82 -18.88
C ASP A 207 -12.35 1.43 -17.54
N VAL A 208 -12.42 2.32 -16.55
CA VAL A 208 -13.11 2.06 -15.27
C VAL A 208 -14.61 2.27 -15.43
N ASP A 209 -15.41 1.25 -15.10
CA ASP A 209 -16.89 1.33 -15.05
C ASP A 209 -17.37 1.81 -13.68
N ASN A 210 -16.91 1.14 -12.61
CA ASN A 210 -17.24 1.54 -11.25
C ASN A 210 -16.19 1.07 -10.25
N ILE A 211 -16.21 1.72 -9.08
CA ILE A 211 -15.46 1.37 -7.90
C ILE A 211 -16.45 1.19 -6.77
N GLU A 212 -16.41 0.03 -6.10
CA GLU A 212 -17.18 -0.27 -4.91
C GLU A 212 -16.25 -0.48 -3.73
N LEU A 213 -16.54 0.15 -2.61
CA LEU A 213 -15.76 0.05 -1.38
C LEU A 213 -16.64 -0.48 -0.26
N LEU A 214 -16.26 -1.63 0.30
CA LEU A 214 -16.81 -2.16 1.55
C LEU A 214 -15.89 -1.76 2.70
N PRO A 215 -16.20 -0.79 3.53
CA PRO A 215 -15.43 -0.51 4.72
C PRO A 215 -15.71 -1.58 5.79
N GLY A 216 -14.64 -2.12 6.41
CA GLY A 216 -14.74 -3.11 7.48
C GLY A 216 -14.68 -4.57 7.04
N ALA A 217 -15.21 -5.45 7.90
CA ALA A 217 -15.06 -6.91 7.73
C ALA A 217 -15.76 -7.44 6.48
N SER A 218 -15.03 -8.16 5.63
CA SER A 218 -15.52 -8.76 4.39
C SER A 218 -14.99 -10.18 4.15
N SER A 219 -14.19 -10.72 5.09
CA SER A 219 -13.50 -12.01 4.91
C SER A 219 -14.43 -13.19 4.66
N ALA A 220 -15.67 -13.16 5.16
CA ALA A 220 -16.65 -14.22 4.92
C ALA A 220 -16.99 -14.42 3.43
N LEU A 221 -16.76 -13.42 2.58
CA LEU A 221 -16.97 -13.49 1.13
C LEU A 221 -15.65 -13.43 0.33
N TYR A 222 -14.70 -12.62 0.80
CA TYR A 222 -13.47 -12.30 0.05
C TYR A 222 -12.22 -12.98 0.60
N GLY A 223 -12.33 -13.75 1.70
CA GLY A 223 -11.21 -14.50 2.27
C GLY A 223 -10.27 -13.66 3.13
N SER A 224 -9.03 -14.13 3.23
CA SER A 224 -7.97 -13.51 4.03
C SER A 224 -7.72 -12.05 3.63
N GLY A 225 -7.40 -11.18 4.61
CA GLY A 225 -7.06 -9.77 4.38
C GLY A 225 -8.23 -8.79 4.41
N GLY A 226 -9.49 -9.24 4.18
CA GLY A 226 -10.67 -8.39 4.23
C GLY A 226 -11.13 -8.06 5.65
N MET A 227 -10.25 -7.48 6.47
CA MET A 227 -10.54 -7.12 7.85
C MET A 227 -11.08 -5.69 7.98
N ASN A 228 -10.41 -4.74 7.37
CA ASN A 228 -10.73 -3.33 7.47
C ASN A 228 -11.43 -2.78 6.24
N GLY A 229 -11.42 -3.49 5.14
CA GLY A 229 -12.16 -3.13 3.93
C GLY A 229 -11.79 -3.96 2.72
N THR A 230 -12.60 -3.82 1.68
CA THR A 230 -12.34 -4.38 0.35
C THR A 230 -12.76 -3.36 -0.71
N LEU A 231 -11.83 -3.00 -1.60
CA LEU A 231 -12.04 -2.16 -2.77
C LEU A 231 -12.20 -3.07 -3.99
N LEU A 232 -13.31 -2.93 -4.70
CA LEU A 232 -13.56 -3.63 -5.96
C LEU A 232 -13.62 -2.61 -7.09
N LEU A 233 -12.78 -2.80 -8.08
CA LEU A 233 -12.76 -2.02 -9.30
C LEU A 233 -13.21 -2.90 -10.45
N THR A 234 -14.20 -2.44 -11.21
CA THR A 234 -14.73 -3.14 -12.38
C THR A 234 -14.40 -2.33 -13.64
N SER A 235 -13.86 -2.99 -14.64
CA SER A 235 -13.55 -2.36 -15.92
C SER A 235 -14.74 -2.43 -16.88
N LYS A 236 -14.75 -1.53 -17.87
CA LYS A 236 -15.80 -1.45 -18.90
C LYS A 236 -15.82 -2.69 -19.79
N ASN A 237 -17.00 -3.33 -19.92
CA ASN A 237 -17.23 -4.44 -20.83
C ASN A 237 -17.40 -3.90 -22.27
N PRO A 238 -16.67 -4.42 -23.29
CA PRO A 238 -16.70 -3.90 -24.66
C PRO A 238 -18.00 -4.17 -25.40
N PHE A 239 -18.84 -5.09 -24.97
CA PHE A 239 -20.20 -5.25 -25.52
C PHE A 239 -21.09 -4.06 -25.15
N LYS A 240 -20.88 -3.48 -23.97
CA LYS A 240 -21.64 -2.33 -23.46
C LYS A 240 -21.00 -1.01 -23.86
N TYR A 241 -19.69 -0.87 -23.69
CA TYR A 241 -18.95 0.39 -23.92
C TYR A 241 -18.10 0.28 -25.18
N GLN A 242 -18.68 0.70 -26.31
CA GLN A 242 -18.04 0.65 -27.60
C GLN A 242 -17.45 2.00 -28.02
N GLY A 243 -16.56 1.98 -29.00
CA GLY A 243 -15.92 3.15 -29.58
C GLY A 243 -14.52 3.42 -29.06
N LEU A 244 -13.86 4.37 -29.73
CA LEU A 244 -12.58 4.93 -29.34
C LEU A 244 -12.79 6.03 -28.31
N SER A 245 -12.00 6.01 -27.25
CA SER A 245 -11.92 7.06 -26.24
C SER A 245 -10.46 7.44 -26.05
N PHE A 246 -10.14 8.72 -25.90
CA PHE A 246 -8.81 9.16 -25.50
C PHE A 246 -8.88 10.39 -24.60
N GLN A 247 -7.83 10.57 -23.81
CA GLN A 247 -7.63 11.73 -22.95
C GLN A 247 -6.16 12.13 -22.98
N ILE A 248 -5.93 13.41 -23.22
CA ILE A 248 -4.62 14.05 -23.12
C ILE A 248 -4.71 15.03 -21.95
N LYS A 249 -3.97 14.77 -20.89
CA LYS A 249 -3.87 15.63 -19.73
C LYS A 249 -2.43 16.10 -19.60
N GLN A 250 -2.23 17.40 -19.51
CA GLN A 250 -0.93 18.04 -19.32
C GLN A 250 -1.03 19.03 -18.17
N GLY A 251 0.04 19.15 -17.41
CA GLY A 251 0.04 20.01 -16.24
C GLY A 251 1.43 20.47 -15.83
N ILE A 252 1.45 21.14 -14.70
CA ILE A 252 2.68 21.64 -14.06
C ILE A 252 2.64 21.33 -12.57
N MET A 253 3.82 21.07 -12.03
CA MET A 253 4.08 20.82 -10.61
C MET A 253 5.19 21.76 -10.12
N HIS A 254 5.37 21.88 -8.82
CA HIS A 254 6.43 22.69 -8.18
C HIS A 254 6.37 24.19 -8.56
N THR A 255 5.17 24.74 -8.59
CA THR A 255 4.93 26.11 -9.09
C THR A 255 5.63 27.22 -8.28
N ASP A 256 5.99 26.96 -7.03
CA ASP A 256 6.76 27.87 -6.16
C ASP A 256 8.27 27.58 -6.18
N ALA A 257 8.69 26.56 -6.89
CA ALA A 257 10.08 26.09 -6.98
C ALA A 257 10.76 25.78 -5.62
N SER A 258 9.99 25.58 -4.54
CA SER A 258 10.55 25.38 -3.19
C SER A 258 11.27 24.04 -3.01
N GLN A 259 10.79 22.98 -3.65
CA GLN A 259 11.44 21.67 -3.62
C GLN A 259 12.39 21.46 -4.79
N ARG A 260 11.96 21.87 -5.98
CA ARG A 260 12.69 21.74 -7.25
C ARG A 260 12.10 22.69 -8.29
N PRO A 261 12.81 22.97 -9.38
CA PRO A 261 12.28 23.82 -10.47
C PRO A 261 10.93 23.32 -10.98
N VAL A 262 10.09 24.25 -11.43
CA VAL A 262 8.81 23.98 -12.10
C VAL A 262 8.99 22.90 -13.16
N ALA A 263 8.11 21.91 -13.14
CA ALA A 263 8.24 20.73 -13.98
C ALA A 263 6.90 20.34 -14.61
N PRO A 264 6.94 19.81 -15.85
CA PRO A 264 5.73 19.34 -16.54
C PRO A 264 5.21 18.02 -15.93
N TYR A 265 3.89 17.85 -16.07
CA TYR A 265 3.17 16.61 -15.81
C TYR A 265 2.46 16.17 -17.09
N TYR A 266 2.56 14.91 -17.43
CA TYR A 266 1.91 14.29 -18.59
C TYR A 266 1.13 13.05 -18.13
N ASP A 267 -0.14 12.95 -18.61
CA ASP A 267 -0.98 11.76 -18.40
C ASP A 267 -1.87 11.59 -19.63
N TRP A 268 -1.49 10.65 -20.48
CA TRP A 268 -2.17 10.37 -21.74
C TRP A 268 -2.76 8.98 -21.70
N ALA A 269 -4.04 8.86 -22.01
CA ALA A 269 -4.76 7.61 -21.98
C ALA A 269 -5.56 7.39 -23.26
N LEU A 270 -5.65 6.13 -23.66
CA LEU A 270 -6.43 5.67 -24.80
C LEU A 270 -7.17 4.40 -24.41
N ARG A 271 -8.40 4.27 -24.90
CA ARG A 271 -9.21 3.05 -24.84
C ARG A 271 -9.95 2.86 -26.14
N TRP A 272 -9.99 1.63 -26.64
CA TRP A 272 -10.82 1.25 -27.77
C TRP A 272 -11.54 -0.06 -27.44
N GLY A 273 -12.87 -0.04 -27.45
CA GLY A 273 -13.72 -1.20 -27.30
C GLY A 273 -14.62 -1.36 -28.51
N LYS A 274 -14.76 -2.58 -29.02
CA LYS A 274 -15.60 -2.83 -30.20
C LYS A 274 -16.20 -4.22 -30.13
N GLN A 275 -17.49 -4.30 -30.48
CA GLN A 275 -18.17 -5.54 -30.76
C GLN A 275 -18.07 -5.86 -32.26
N ILE A 276 -17.75 -7.11 -32.60
CA ILE A 276 -17.68 -7.64 -33.97
C ILE A 276 -18.74 -8.74 -34.09
N GLY A 277 -19.71 -8.53 -34.97
CA GLY A 277 -20.86 -9.41 -35.04
C GLY A 277 -21.67 -9.43 -33.74
N GLN A 278 -22.34 -10.53 -33.41
CA GLN A 278 -23.17 -10.61 -32.20
C GLN A 278 -22.45 -11.25 -30.98
N LYS A 279 -21.42 -12.04 -31.24
CA LYS A 279 -20.80 -12.90 -30.24
C LYS A 279 -19.40 -12.48 -29.78
N PHE A 280 -18.68 -11.70 -30.57
CA PHE A 280 -17.31 -11.35 -30.28
C PHE A 280 -17.18 -9.87 -29.96
N ALA A 281 -16.36 -9.54 -28.95
CA ALA A 281 -15.95 -8.18 -28.66
C ALA A 281 -14.51 -8.17 -28.14
N PHE A 282 -13.83 -7.02 -28.32
CA PHE A 282 -12.52 -6.80 -27.76
C PHE A 282 -12.39 -5.41 -27.14
N LYS A 283 -11.44 -5.27 -26.26
CA LYS A 283 -10.96 -3.97 -25.78
C LYS A 283 -9.44 -3.92 -25.73
N ILE A 284 -8.90 -2.75 -25.99
CA ILE A 284 -7.49 -2.41 -25.75
C ILE A 284 -7.42 -1.06 -25.04
N GLY A 285 -6.40 -0.88 -24.26
CA GLY A 285 -6.15 0.38 -23.55
C GLY A 285 -4.68 0.60 -23.30
N ALA A 286 -4.28 1.87 -23.26
CA ALA A 286 -2.93 2.29 -22.91
C ALA A 286 -2.97 3.58 -22.11
N GLN A 287 -2.05 3.73 -21.16
CA GLN A 287 -1.84 4.98 -20.43
C GLN A 287 -0.35 5.22 -20.25
N PHE A 288 0.05 6.46 -20.37
CA PHE A 288 1.41 6.94 -20.11
C PHE A 288 1.35 8.13 -19.15
N ILE A 289 2.09 8.02 -18.03
CA ILE A 289 2.25 9.11 -17.06
C ILE A 289 3.74 9.39 -16.94
N GLN A 290 4.10 10.69 -16.92
CA GLN A 290 5.46 11.14 -16.65
C GLN A 290 5.44 12.46 -15.88
N ALA A 291 6.29 12.54 -14.85
CA ALA A 291 6.46 13.75 -14.04
C ALA A 291 7.80 13.75 -13.30
N LYS A 292 8.15 14.91 -12.77
CA LYS A 292 9.12 15.03 -11.70
C LYS A 292 8.36 15.06 -10.38
N ASP A 293 8.47 14.00 -9.58
CA ASP A 293 7.67 13.80 -8.38
C ASP A 293 8.03 14.77 -7.25
N TRP A 294 7.16 14.87 -6.24
CA TRP A 294 7.44 15.55 -4.98
C TRP A 294 8.58 14.86 -4.22
N GLN A 295 9.37 15.64 -3.50
CA GLN A 295 10.51 15.17 -2.74
C GLN A 295 10.16 14.97 -1.27
N ALA A 296 10.74 13.95 -0.66
CA ALA A 296 10.80 13.80 0.77
C ALA A 296 12.08 14.48 1.29
N ASN A 297 11.92 15.43 2.22
CA ASN A 297 12.98 16.27 2.74
C ASN A 297 12.82 16.58 4.24
N ASP A 298 12.29 15.63 5.00
CA ASP A 298 12.15 15.74 6.44
C ASP A 298 13.50 15.46 7.10
N GLU A 299 14.14 16.52 7.61
CA GLU A 299 15.44 16.44 8.28
C GLU A 299 15.31 16.33 9.81
N ARG A 300 14.10 16.12 10.36
CA ARG A 300 13.94 15.92 11.80
C ARG A 300 14.76 14.74 12.29
N ASN A 301 15.34 14.91 13.48
CA ASN A 301 16.25 13.93 14.08
C ASN A 301 15.51 12.71 14.63
N LEU A 302 16.06 11.54 14.41
CA LEU A 302 15.54 10.26 14.89
C LEU A 302 16.41 9.66 15.99
N LEU A 303 15.75 9.17 17.03
CA LEU A 303 16.29 8.18 17.93
C LEU A 303 15.99 6.80 17.39
N ARG A 304 16.97 6.15 16.78
CA ARG A 304 16.84 4.77 16.29
C ARG A 304 17.05 3.78 17.44
N ASN A 305 15.99 3.53 18.17
CA ASN A 305 15.95 2.51 19.21
C ASN A 305 15.07 1.37 18.73
N ASN A 306 15.65 0.20 18.48
CA ASN A 306 14.92 -1.03 18.23
C ASN A 306 14.12 -1.05 16.91
N VAL A 307 12.88 -1.62 16.94
CA VAL A 307 12.01 -1.77 15.76
C VAL A 307 11.45 -0.44 15.29
N PHE A 308 11.29 0.52 16.20
CA PHE A 308 10.60 1.77 15.95
C PHE A 308 11.51 2.94 16.29
N SER A 309 11.90 3.69 15.25
CA SER A 309 12.60 4.95 15.43
C SER A 309 11.59 6.03 15.83
N SER A 310 11.96 6.89 16.79
CA SER A 310 11.12 8.01 17.23
C SER A 310 11.77 9.35 16.95
N ILE A 311 10.97 10.37 16.66
CA ILE A 311 11.47 11.73 16.50
C ILE A 311 11.98 12.25 17.85
N LYS A 312 13.19 12.83 17.85
CA LYS A 312 13.77 13.55 18.99
C LYS A 312 14.17 14.97 18.58
N SER A 313 14.45 15.81 19.56
CA SER A 313 14.97 17.17 19.35
C SER A 313 16.41 17.17 18.84
N GLY A 314 16.83 18.30 18.28
CA GLY A 314 18.17 18.52 17.75
C GLY A 314 18.27 18.31 16.24
N ASP A 315 19.35 18.79 15.68
CA ASP A 315 19.73 18.72 14.28
C ASP A 315 21.21 18.30 14.15
N ARG A 316 21.76 18.27 12.95
CA ARG A 316 23.17 17.92 12.71
C ARG A 316 24.16 18.83 13.44
N GLN A 317 23.80 20.06 13.76
CA GLN A 317 24.71 21.01 14.46
C GLN A 317 24.67 20.80 15.97
N SER A 318 23.49 20.50 16.51
CA SER A 318 23.24 20.37 17.95
C SER A 318 23.36 18.94 18.48
N ASP A 319 23.26 17.92 17.62
CA ASP A 319 23.38 16.52 18.00
C ASP A 319 24.47 15.81 17.17
N VAL A 320 25.56 15.45 17.82
CA VAL A 320 26.67 14.71 17.18
C VAL A 320 26.27 13.30 16.72
N ASN A 321 25.19 12.76 17.27
CA ASN A 321 24.58 11.50 16.89
C ASN A 321 23.27 11.70 16.10
N TYR A 322 23.20 12.75 15.30
CA TYR A 322 22.06 13.04 14.45
C TYR A 322 21.83 11.94 13.41
N ASN A 323 20.54 11.61 13.21
CA ASN A 323 20.07 10.71 12.16
C ASN A 323 18.77 11.28 11.59
N GLY A 324 18.81 11.82 10.38
CA GLY A 324 17.65 12.49 9.79
C GLY A 324 16.62 11.50 9.20
N ILE A 325 15.34 11.87 9.18
CA ILE A 325 14.27 11.04 8.59
C ILE A 325 14.55 10.75 7.11
N ASN A 326 14.82 11.78 6.32
CA ASN A 326 15.15 11.65 4.88
C ASN A 326 16.64 11.99 4.62
N VAL A 327 17.49 11.56 5.52
CA VAL A 327 18.97 11.56 5.39
C VAL A 327 19.44 10.13 5.58
N PHE A 328 20.30 9.64 4.72
CA PHE A 328 20.72 8.23 4.69
C PHE A 328 22.25 8.10 4.73
N GLY A 329 22.72 7.04 5.38
CA GLY A 329 24.16 6.80 5.61
C GLY A 329 24.65 7.34 6.95
N ASP A 330 23.81 8.07 7.68
CA ASP A 330 24.04 8.50 9.06
C ASP A 330 23.52 7.50 10.12
N GLU A 331 22.94 6.38 9.67
CA GLU A 331 22.58 5.25 10.52
C GLU A 331 23.78 4.56 11.16
N ALA A 332 24.96 4.69 10.54
CA ALA A 332 26.20 4.22 11.11
C ALA A 332 26.58 5.09 12.31
N SER A 333 26.39 4.56 13.51
CA SER A 333 26.60 5.24 14.79
C SER A 333 27.39 4.36 15.75
N ALA A 334 28.25 4.96 16.55
CA ALA A 334 29.05 4.26 17.57
C ALA A 334 29.25 5.10 18.83
N SER A 335 29.35 4.42 19.98
CA SER A 335 29.85 5.03 21.21
C SER A 335 31.34 5.23 21.13
N MET A 336 31.80 6.46 21.36
CA MET A 336 33.24 6.76 21.36
C MET A 336 33.98 5.96 22.43
N ASN A 337 33.38 5.80 23.60
CA ASN A 337 34.00 5.05 24.71
C ASN A 337 34.15 3.56 24.36
N TYR A 338 33.10 2.92 23.86
CA TYR A 338 33.19 1.51 23.43
C TYR A 338 34.16 1.33 22.27
N PHE A 339 34.19 2.28 21.34
CA PHE A 339 35.16 2.26 20.24
C PHE A 339 36.61 2.34 20.75
N ALA A 340 36.87 3.25 21.68
CA ALA A 340 38.20 3.38 22.29
C ALA A 340 38.62 2.11 23.07
N GLN A 341 37.67 1.48 23.80
CA GLN A 341 37.92 0.20 24.48
C GLN A 341 38.23 -0.91 23.49
N ALA A 342 37.53 -0.97 22.36
CA ALA A 342 37.80 -1.95 21.32
C ALA A 342 39.19 -1.78 20.71
N VAL A 343 39.60 -0.53 20.44
CA VAL A 343 40.99 -0.21 19.99
C VAL A 343 42.01 -0.66 21.03
N ARG A 344 41.79 -0.36 22.33
CA ARG A 344 42.69 -0.81 23.39
C ARG A 344 42.77 -2.35 23.43
N ALA A 345 41.64 -3.05 23.31
CA ALA A 345 41.64 -4.51 23.29
C ALA A 345 42.40 -5.08 22.09
N GLN A 346 42.23 -4.48 20.92
CA GLN A 346 42.96 -4.87 19.73
C GLN A 346 44.47 -4.66 19.87
N VAL A 347 44.91 -3.49 20.38
CA VAL A 347 46.30 -3.18 20.67
C VAL A 347 46.85 -4.18 21.69
N SER A 348 46.11 -4.45 22.78
CA SER A 348 46.50 -5.40 23.84
C SER A 348 46.71 -6.83 23.36
N ALA A 349 46.03 -7.23 22.27
CA ALA A 349 46.18 -8.54 21.67
C ALA A 349 47.46 -8.70 20.81
N THR A 350 48.20 -7.60 20.57
CA THR A 350 49.45 -7.63 19.81
C THR A 350 50.57 -8.25 20.67
N PRO A 351 51.24 -9.32 20.17
CA PRO A 351 52.34 -9.93 20.93
C PRO A 351 53.43 -8.91 21.27
N GLY A 352 53.93 -8.93 22.51
CA GLY A 352 55.02 -8.07 22.98
C GLY A 352 54.60 -6.64 23.37
N ILE A 353 53.31 -6.26 23.26
CA ILE A 353 52.84 -4.87 23.49
C ILE A 353 52.62 -4.58 25.00
N THR A 354 52.42 -5.61 25.83
CA THR A 354 52.07 -5.50 27.25
C THR A 354 53.01 -4.59 28.06
N PRO A 355 54.36 -4.67 27.91
CA PRO A 355 55.25 -3.73 28.61
C PRO A 355 54.99 -2.27 28.30
N GLY A 356 54.69 -1.96 27.02
CA GLY A 356 54.36 -0.61 26.58
C GLY A 356 53.06 -0.08 27.16
N LEU A 357 52.01 -0.95 27.25
CA LEU A 357 50.73 -0.59 27.88
C LEU A 357 50.92 -0.36 29.40
N ASN A 358 51.72 -1.20 30.07
CA ASN A 358 52.03 -1.04 31.49
C ASN A 358 52.79 0.25 31.73
N ALA A 359 53.71 0.63 30.82
CA ALA A 359 54.44 1.91 30.93
C ALA A 359 53.48 3.12 30.84
N ILE A 360 52.49 3.07 29.91
CA ILE A 360 51.48 4.13 29.80
C ILE A 360 50.62 4.18 31.08
N ASP A 361 50.17 3.01 31.59
CA ASP A 361 49.37 2.93 32.81
C ASP A 361 50.15 3.42 34.03
N ALA A 362 51.47 3.15 34.13
CA ALA A 362 52.36 3.69 35.15
C ALA A 362 52.51 5.21 35.07
N MET A 363 52.64 5.79 33.87
CA MET A 363 52.68 7.25 33.68
C MET A 363 51.39 7.91 34.18
N ILE A 364 50.21 7.30 33.89
CA ILE A 364 48.92 7.79 34.36
C ILE A 364 48.84 7.69 35.87
N ALA A 365 49.24 6.56 36.48
CA ALA A 365 49.25 6.37 37.92
C ALA A 365 50.22 7.34 38.65
N GLY A 366 51.33 7.70 37.97
CA GLY A 366 52.28 8.70 38.43
C GLY A 366 51.82 10.15 38.28
N GLY A 367 50.59 10.38 37.75
CA GLY A 367 50.01 11.71 37.64
C GLY A 367 50.53 12.56 36.47
N LEU A 368 51.20 11.95 35.47
CA LEU A 368 51.64 12.69 34.28
C LEU A 368 50.42 13.19 33.47
N THR A 369 50.55 14.43 32.97
CA THR A 369 49.56 15.02 32.09
C THR A 369 49.60 14.35 30.70
N TYR A 370 48.50 14.41 29.96
CA TYR A 370 48.45 13.82 28.61
C TYR A 370 49.53 14.39 27.69
N PRO A 371 49.83 15.70 27.64
CA PRO A 371 50.96 16.22 26.88
C PRO A 371 52.31 15.59 27.27
N GLN A 372 52.54 15.39 28.58
CA GLN A 372 53.77 14.74 29.07
C GLN A 372 53.85 13.28 28.62
N ILE A 373 52.76 12.52 28.76
CA ILE A 373 52.67 11.13 28.29
C ILE A 373 52.93 11.08 26.79
N ASN A 374 52.27 11.94 25.99
CA ASN A 374 52.43 11.99 24.53
C ASN A 374 53.88 12.29 24.12
N THR A 375 54.58 13.27 24.78
CA THR A 375 55.95 13.61 24.53
C THR A 375 56.88 12.43 24.88
N THR A 376 56.70 11.82 26.06
CA THR A 376 57.50 10.70 26.54
C THR A 376 57.38 9.48 25.64
N VAL A 377 56.14 9.12 25.26
CA VAL A 377 55.88 7.97 24.37
C VAL A 377 56.41 8.22 22.97
N SER A 378 56.24 9.42 22.41
CA SER A 378 56.70 9.76 21.06
C SER A 378 58.22 9.84 20.97
N ALA A 379 58.92 10.26 22.05
CA ALA A 379 60.35 10.36 22.08
C ALA A 379 61.08 9.02 22.37
N ASN A 380 60.39 8.04 22.93
CA ASN A 380 60.95 6.73 23.26
C ASN A 380 60.81 5.76 22.09
N PRO A 381 61.90 5.31 21.45
CA PRO A 381 61.84 4.39 20.30
C PRO A 381 61.08 3.09 20.55
N LEU A 382 61.07 2.59 21.82
CA LEU A 382 60.36 1.36 22.18
C LEU A 382 58.86 1.58 22.36
N LEU A 383 58.40 2.83 22.56
CA LEU A 383 57.03 3.20 22.81
C LEU A 383 56.40 3.98 21.63
N ALA A 384 57.21 4.55 20.74
CA ALA A 384 56.74 5.45 19.67
C ALA A 384 55.68 4.83 18.78
N GLY A 385 55.71 3.51 18.59
CA GLY A 385 54.62 2.79 17.88
C GLY A 385 53.25 2.86 18.54
N LEU A 386 53.18 3.20 19.84
CA LEU A 386 51.93 3.41 20.59
C LEU A 386 51.43 4.85 20.52
N ALA A 387 52.21 5.82 20.09
CA ALA A 387 51.82 7.22 20.04
C ALA A 387 50.52 7.48 19.29
N PRO A 388 50.24 6.91 18.11
CA PRO A 388 48.97 7.08 17.39
C PRO A 388 47.74 6.54 18.15
N TYR A 389 47.92 5.61 19.09
CA TYR A 389 46.88 4.97 19.86
C TYR A 389 46.64 5.63 21.24
N LEU A 390 47.49 6.58 21.67
CA LEU A 390 47.35 7.24 22.96
C LEU A 390 45.96 7.87 23.18
N PRO A 391 45.30 8.48 22.18
CA PRO A 391 43.92 8.99 22.39
C PRO A 391 42.97 7.93 22.87
N PHE A 392 43.18 6.66 22.51
CA PHE A 392 42.33 5.53 22.90
C PHE A 392 42.85 4.87 24.19
N LEU A 393 44.15 4.70 24.34
CA LEU A 393 44.75 3.94 25.43
C LEU A 393 44.66 4.68 26.77
N VAL A 394 44.89 6.00 26.78
CA VAL A 394 44.88 6.80 28.02
C VAL A 394 43.48 6.85 28.64
N PRO A 395 42.41 7.23 27.91
CA PRO A 395 41.05 7.26 28.53
C PRO A 395 40.51 5.90 28.96
N THR A 396 40.95 4.80 28.35
CA THR A 396 40.49 3.45 28.64
C THR A 396 41.41 2.66 29.61
N SER A 397 42.42 3.30 30.16
CA SER A 397 43.29 2.74 31.22
C SER A 397 42.46 2.35 32.44
N SER A 398 42.81 1.21 33.05
CA SER A 398 42.20 0.72 34.28
C SER A 398 42.68 1.40 35.56
N VAL A 399 43.62 2.33 35.42
CA VAL A 399 44.18 3.08 36.58
C VAL A 399 43.06 3.84 37.31
N ALA A 400 42.92 3.62 38.60
CA ALA A 400 41.83 4.16 39.42
C ALA A 400 41.81 5.70 39.43
N THR A 401 43.02 6.31 39.47
CA THR A 401 43.23 7.75 39.49
C THR A 401 43.25 8.41 38.12
N ASN A 402 42.87 7.69 37.05
CA ASN A 402 42.88 8.19 35.69
C ASN A 402 41.92 9.38 35.48
N PRO A 403 42.44 10.63 35.30
CA PRO A 403 41.59 11.81 35.14
C PRO A 403 40.91 11.85 33.75
N TYR A 404 41.36 11.04 32.75
CA TYR A 404 40.87 11.02 31.39
C TYR A 404 39.80 9.99 31.17
N LYS A 405 39.43 9.21 32.19
CA LYS A 405 38.44 8.11 32.08
C LYS A 405 37.06 8.53 31.55
N THR A 406 36.69 9.80 31.77
CA THR A 406 35.41 10.37 31.36
C THR A 406 35.47 11.16 30.04
N VAL A 407 36.62 11.24 29.38
CA VAL A 407 36.80 12.06 28.16
C VAL A 407 35.77 11.76 27.09
N TYR A 408 35.45 10.49 26.86
CA TYR A 408 34.46 10.09 25.88
C TYR A 408 33.03 10.00 26.44
N GLY A 409 32.88 9.94 27.76
CA GLY A 409 31.55 9.78 28.39
C GLY A 409 30.74 8.62 27.81
N SER A 410 29.43 8.80 27.75
CA SER A 410 28.50 7.86 27.12
C SER A 410 28.07 8.30 25.72
N GLN A 411 28.80 9.20 25.07
CA GLN A 411 28.41 9.83 23.82
C GLN A 411 28.49 8.84 22.64
N PHE A 412 27.45 8.86 21.85
CA PHE A 412 27.39 8.23 20.52
C PHE A 412 27.63 9.31 19.46
N VAL A 413 28.26 8.94 18.37
CA VAL A 413 28.47 9.80 17.22
C VAL A 413 28.04 9.06 15.95
N SER A 414 27.42 9.76 15.01
CA SER A 414 26.99 9.18 13.72
C SER A 414 27.81 9.71 12.57
N ARG A 415 27.92 8.94 11.49
CA ARG A 415 28.54 9.40 10.23
C ARG A 415 27.69 10.48 9.56
N THR A 416 28.31 11.23 8.64
CA THR A 416 27.58 12.21 7.84
C THR A 416 26.86 11.49 6.71
N GLY A 417 25.52 11.67 6.64
CA GLY A 417 24.64 11.07 5.65
C GLY A 417 24.48 11.93 4.38
N TYR A 418 23.66 11.45 3.46
CA TYR A 418 23.24 12.11 2.22
C TYR A 418 21.76 12.40 2.26
N ALA A 419 21.34 13.55 1.75
CA ALA A 419 19.92 13.87 1.61
C ALA A 419 19.23 12.89 0.63
N GLU A 420 17.95 12.57 0.86
CA GLU A 420 17.21 11.60 0.01
C GLU A 420 17.27 11.95 -1.47
N LYS A 421 17.19 13.24 -1.83
CA LYS A 421 17.27 13.71 -3.23
C LYS A 421 18.56 13.32 -3.95
N ASP A 422 19.62 13.00 -3.21
CA ASP A 422 20.92 12.62 -3.76
C ASP A 422 21.02 11.10 -3.98
N VAL A 423 20.23 10.30 -3.25
CA VAL A 423 20.25 8.82 -3.30
C VAL A 423 19.00 8.20 -3.91
N VAL A 424 17.99 9.00 -4.26
CA VAL A 424 16.72 8.56 -4.85
C VAL A 424 16.42 9.37 -6.10
N ASP A 425 16.02 8.70 -7.18
CA ASP A 425 15.56 9.33 -8.41
C ASP A 425 14.05 9.59 -8.34
N TYR A 426 13.66 10.87 -8.34
CA TYR A 426 12.28 11.32 -8.32
C TYR A 426 11.67 11.56 -9.73
N ASN A 427 12.34 11.13 -10.80
CA ASN A 427 11.75 11.12 -12.13
C ASN A 427 10.80 9.92 -12.22
N THR A 428 9.52 10.21 -12.20
CA THR A 428 8.45 9.21 -12.17
C THR A 428 7.88 9.00 -13.56
N TYR A 429 7.73 7.76 -13.96
CA TYR A 429 6.93 7.38 -15.11
C TYR A 429 6.08 6.15 -14.77
N ASN A 430 4.96 5.99 -15.50
CA ASN A 430 4.16 4.79 -15.47
C ASN A 430 3.57 4.53 -16.86
N VAL A 431 3.66 3.29 -17.31
CA VAL A 431 3.02 2.81 -18.54
C VAL A 431 2.09 1.68 -18.18
N LYS A 432 0.83 1.76 -18.62
CA LYS A 432 -0.16 0.68 -18.48
C LYS A 432 -0.66 0.25 -19.85
N LEU A 433 -0.83 -1.06 -19.99
CA LEU A 433 -1.44 -1.69 -21.17
C LEU A 433 -2.59 -2.60 -20.70
N THR A 434 -3.66 -2.58 -21.45
CA THR A 434 -4.83 -3.44 -21.22
C THR A 434 -5.22 -4.12 -22.52
N GLY A 435 -5.52 -5.42 -22.46
CA GLY A 435 -6.06 -6.18 -23.56
C GLY A 435 -7.15 -7.13 -23.08
N GLY A 436 -8.28 -7.20 -23.79
CA GLY A 436 -9.37 -8.12 -23.42
C GLY A 436 -10.12 -8.63 -24.65
N LEU A 437 -10.37 -9.93 -24.67
CA LEU A 437 -11.19 -10.62 -25.68
C LEU A 437 -12.40 -11.22 -24.98
N TYR A 438 -13.57 -11.07 -25.58
CA TYR A 438 -14.85 -11.49 -25.02
C TYR A 438 -15.64 -12.25 -26.09
N TYR A 439 -16.23 -13.38 -25.69
CA TYR A 439 -17.01 -14.21 -26.59
C TYR A 439 -18.29 -14.70 -25.92
N LYS A 440 -19.45 -14.42 -26.51
CA LYS A 440 -20.73 -14.96 -26.07
C LYS A 440 -20.88 -16.38 -26.62
N ILE A 441 -20.66 -17.38 -25.77
CA ILE A 441 -20.87 -18.79 -26.08
C ILE A 441 -22.39 -18.97 -26.39
N THR A 442 -23.19 -18.45 -25.49
CA THR A 442 -24.66 -18.30 -25.66
C THR A 442 -25.04 -16.88 -25.19
N ASP A 443 -26.34 -16.51 -25.34
CA ASP A 443 -26.81 -15.20 -24.84
C ASP A 443 -26.63 -15.03 -23.33
N ASN A 444 -26.53 -16.12 -22.59
CA ASN A 444 -26.40 -16.13 -21.13
C ASN A 444 -25.03 -16.58 -20.63
N VAL A 445 -24.10 -16.97 -21.50
CA VAL A 445 -22.76 -17.44 -21.13
C VAL A 445 -21.71 -16.70 -21.93
N GLU A 446 -20.85 -15.98 -21.22
CA GLU A 446 -19.73 -15.20 -21.76
C GLU A 446 -18.41 -15.79 -21.31
N ALA A 447 -17.49 -16.00 -22.23
CA ALA A 447 -16.07 -16.29 -21.95
C ALA A 447 -15.25 -15.05 -22.20
N SER A 448 -14.22 -14.83 -21.37
CA SER A 448 -13.29 -13.70 -21.54
C SER A 448 -11.86 -14.07 -21.17
N ILE A 449 -10.92 -13.45 -21.89
CA ILE A 449 -9.50 -13.41 -21.52
C ILE A 449 -9.12 -11.94 -21.36
N LEU A 450 -8.54 -11.57 -20.24
CA LEU A 450 -8.21 -10.20 -19.88
C LEU A 450 -6.80 -10.13 -19.34
N GLY A 451 -6.02 -9.15 -19.81
CA GLY A 451 -4.68 -8.87 -19.32
C GLY A 451 -4.50 -7.40 -18.99
N TYR A 452 -3.85 -7.15 -17.88
CA TYR A 452 -3.31 -5.88 -17.46
C TYR A 452 -1.80 -6.02 -17.31
N TRP A 453 -1.05 -5.08 -17.87
CA TRP A 453 0.38 -4.99 -17.67
C TRP A 453 0.74 -3.55 -17.32
N GLY A 454 1.61 -3.39 -16.34
CA GLY A 454 2.06 -2.07 -15.92
C GLY A 454 3.56 -2.08 -15.60
N THR A 455 4.21 -0.96 -15.90
CA THR A 455 5.60 -0.70 -15.49
C THR A 455 5.74 0.74 -15.05
N GLY A 456 6.65 0.98 -14.12
CA GLY A 456 6.88 2.35 -13.66
C GLY A 456 7.97 2.48 -12.61
N THR A 457 8.16 3.71 -12.19
CA THR A 457 9.07 4.10 -11.13
C THR A 457 8.29 4.70 -9.98
N THR A 458 8.61 4.28 -8.77
CA THR A 458 8.00 4.81 -7.55
C THR A 458 9.00 4.77 -6.39
N VAL A 459 8.72 5.59 -5.38
CA VAL A 459 9.45 5.54 -4.09
C VAL A 459 8.43 5.31 -3.00
N TYR A 460 8.66 4.37 -2.10
CA TYR A 460 7.75 4.13 -0.99
C TYR A 460 8.48 3.91 0.32
N THR A 461 7.77 4.16 1.43
CA THR A 461 8.26 3.95 2.79
C THR A 461 7.67 2.65 3.34
N GLY A 462 8.55 1.72 3.66
CA GLY A 462 8.23 0.51 4.42
C GLY A 462 9.01 0.48 5.73
N ALA A 463 9.82 -0.54 5.94
CA ALA A 463 10.81 -0.58 7.03
C ALA A 463 12.07 0.26 6.72
N ASP A 464 12.24 0.61 5.45
CA ASP A 464 13.28 1.46 4.90
C ASP A 464 12.64 2.35 3.81
N ARG A 465 13.40 3.19 3.18
CA ARG A 465 13.00 3.95 2.00
C ARG A 465 13.44 3.19 0.74
N TYR A 466 12.48 2.78 -0.06
CA TYR A 466 12.69 1.93 -1.24
C TYR A 466 12.48 2.72 -2.52
N ALA A 467 13.52 2.77 -3.36
CA ALA A 467 13.40 3.27 -4.73
C ALA A 467 13.12 2.08 -5.66
N ILE A 468 11.92 2.02 -6.20
CA ILE A 468 11.49 0.97 -7.12
C ILE A 468 11.55 1.53 -8.54
N LYS A 469 12.56 1.11 -9.30
CA LYS A 469 12.73 1.48 -10.71
C LYS A 469 12.34 0.32 -11.60
N ASN A 470 11.63 0.63 -12.69
CA ASN A 470 11.24 -0.38 -13.68
C ASN A 470 10.44 -1.55 -13.10
N LEU A 471 9.65 -1.31 -12.03
CA LEU A 471 8.70 -2.30 -11.54
C LEU A 471 7.83 -2.79 -12.69
N LYS A 472 7.65 -4.09 -12.82
CA LYS A 472 6.76 -4.70 -13.81
C LYS A 472 5.73 -5.56 -13.09
N MET A 473 4.47 -5.35 -13.45
CA MET A 473 3.35 -6.14 -12.92
C MET A 473 2.50 -6.64 -14.09
N GLY A 474 2.22 -7.93 -14.09
CA GLY A 474 1.29 -8.57 -15.02
C GLY A 474 0.12 -9.19 -14.27
N GLN A 475 -1.10 -8.97 -14.74
CA GLN A 475 -2.33 -9.56 -14.20
C GLN A 475 -3.11 -10.16 -15.38
N TYR A 476 -3.27 -11.47 -15.41
CA TYR A 476 -3.89 -12.18 -16.54
C TYR A 476 -4.98 -13.09 -16.03
N LYS A 477 -6.18 -12.98 -16.62
CA LYS A 477 -7.38 -13.70 -16.21
C LYS A 477 -8.06 -14.39 -17.40
N ALA A 478 -8.52 -15.61 -17.18
CA ALA A 478 -9.53 -16.28 -18.00
C ALA A 478 -10.78 -16.51 -17.14
N GLU A 479 -11.94 -16.18 -17.68
CA GLU A 479 -13.22 -16.31 -16.99
C GLU A 479 -14.30 -16.81 -17.93
N VAL A 480 -15.11 -17.75 -17.46
CA VAL A 480 -16.40 -18.11 -18.06
C VAL A 480 -17.48 -17.80 -17.03
N LYS A 481 -18.45 -17.00 -17.42
CA LYS A 481 -19.56 -16.63 -16.53
C LYS A 481 -20.91 -16.83 -17.21
N GLY A 482 -21.83 -17.37 -16.44
CA GLY A 482 -23.26 -17.47 -16.78
C GLY A 482 -24.08 -16.47 -15.96
N ARG A 483 -25.41 -16.63 -16.04
CA ARG A 483 -26.36 -15.77 -15.32
C ARG A 483 -26.15 -15.85 -13.79
N ASN A 484 -25.93 -17.04 -13.27
CA ASN A 484 -25.88 -17.36 -11.82
C ASN A 484 -24.61 -18.09 -11.38
N TRP A 485 -23.61 -18.18 -12.23
CA TRP A 485 -22.31 -18.80 -11.89
C TRP A 485 -21.15 -18.16 -12.64
N PHE A 486 -19.97 -18.34 -12.09
CA PHE A 486 -18.71 -18.11 -12.82
C PHE A 486 -17.65 -19.11 -12.41
N LEU A 487 -16.70 -19.33 -13.30
CA LEU A 487 -15.41 -19.96 -13.06
C LEU A 487 -14.34 -19.07 -13.65
N ARG A 488 -13.35 -18.71 -12.82
CA ARG A 488 -12.21 -17.89 -13.26
C ARG A 488 -10.90 -18.39 -12.71
N GLY A 489 -9.87 -18.30 -13.52
CA GLY A 489 -8.48 -18.46 -13.10
C GLY A 489 -7.69 -17.21 -13.45
N TYR A 490 -6.76 -16.82 -12.58
CA TYR A 490 -5.88 -15.69 -12.87
C TYR A 490 -4.48 -15.90 -12.29
N THR A 491 -3.53 -15.11 -12.78
CA THR A 491 -2.20 -14.97 -12.22
C THR A 491 -1.85 -13.51 -12.02
N VAL A 492 -1.11 -13.22 -10.96
CA VAL A 492 -0.43 -11.94 -10.74
C VAL A 492 1.07 -12.22 -10.76
N GLN A 493 1.78 -11.57 -11.65
CA GLN A 493 3.21 -11.73 -11.85
C GLN A 493 3.92 -10.44 -11.47
N GLU A 494 4.81 -10.52 -10.52
CA GLU A 494 5.59 -9.41 -10.01
C GLU A 494 7.04 -9.49 -10.45
N ASN A 495 7.64 -8.33 -10.77
CA ASN A 495 9.08 -8.21 -10.96
C ASN A 495 9.50 -6.82 -10.45
N SER A 496 10.31 -6.79 -9.39
CA SER A 496 10.77 -5.57 -8.74
C SER A 496 11.67 -4.68 -9.63
N GLY A 497 12.12 -5.18 -10.78
CA GLY A 497 12.98 -4.42 -11.70
C GLY A 497 14.34 -4.07 -11.10
N ASP A 498 14.68 -2.80 -11.11
CA ASP A 498 15.95 -2.25 -10.59
C ASP A 498 15.77 -1.60 -9.23
N ALA A 499 15.04 -2.28 -8.33
CA ALA A 499 14.73 -1.78 -7.01
C ALA A 499 15.93 -1.84 -6.05
N TYR A 500 16.06 -0.81 -5.19
CA TYR A 500 17.11 -0.73 -4.17
C TYR A 500 16.64 0.01 -2.92
N THR A 501 17.37 -0.16 -1.80
CA THR A 501 17.14 0.56 -0.56
C THR A 501 18.03 1.80 -0.47
N ALA A 502 17.45 2.95 -0.13
CA ALA A 502 18.18 4.22 -0.05
C ALA A 502 19.26 4.20 1.07
N THR A 503 18.90 3.68 2.25
CA THR A 503 19.83 3.57 3.37
C THR A 503 21.05 2.72 3.03
N THR A 504 20.84 1.53 2.45
CA THR A 504 21.96 0.63 2.11
C THR A 504 22.84 1.22 1.01
N ALA A 505 22.25 1.93 0.03
CA ALA A 505 23.03 2.62 -1.01
C ALA A 505 23.92 3.71 -0.40
N ALA A 506 23.39 4.54 0.48
CA ALA A 506 24.13 5.61 1.14
C ALA A 506 25.24 5.07 2.07
N LEU A 507 24.95 4.02 2.84
CA LEU A 507 25.95 3.34 3.66
C LEU A 507 27.07 2.73 2.81
N PHE A 508 26.74 2.16 1.65
CA PHE A 508 27.72 1.62 0.72
C PHE A 508 28.65 2.73 0.20
N ILE A 509 28.13 3.86 -0.25
CA ILE A 509 28.93 5.01 -0.72
C ILE A 509 29.89 5.45 0.39
N ASN A 510 29.38 5.62 1.62
CA ASN A 510 30.21 6.00 2.77
C ASN A 510 31.32 4.98 3.04
N ARG A 511 31.04 3.68 2.96
CA ARG A 511 32.01 2.59 3.24
C ARG A 511 33.05 2.41 2.15
N VAL A 512 32.70 2.64 0.88
CA VAL A 512 33.65 2.62 -0.24
C VAL A 512 34.63 3.77 -0.12
N TRP A 513 34.21 4.96 0.23
CA TRP A 513 35.06 6.10 0.46
C TRP A 513 35.98 5.91 1.69
N LYS A 514 35.40 5.53 2.84
CA LYS A 514 36.15 5.30 4.10
C LYS A 514 35.37 4.26 4.94
N SER A 515 36.02 3.18 5.34
CA SER A 515 35.38 2.15 6.17
C SER A 515 34.85 2.75 7.48
N ASP A 516 33.80 2.14 8.06
CA ASP A 516 33.23 2.60 9.34
C ASP A 516 34.28 2.58 10.43
N ALA A 517 35.12 1.53 10.49
CA ALA A 517 36.23 1.44 11.47
C ALA A 517 37.20 2.62 11.34
N THR A 518 37.65 2.93 10.12
CA THR A 518 38.60 4.05 9.87
C THR A 518 37.96 5.40 10.20
N TRP A 519 36.66 5.60 9.83
CA TRP A 519 35.97 6.84 10.10
C TRP A 519 35.84 7.08 11.63
N PHE A 520 35.35 6.07 12.38
CA PHE A 520 35.17 6.18 13.83
C PHE A 520 36.52 6.28 14.56
N GLN A 521 37.58 5.63 14.08
CA GLN A 521 38.95 5.77 14.60
C GLN A 521 39.42 7.19 14.44
N THR A 522 39.29 7.76 13.22
CA THR A 522 39.69 9.15 12.94
C THR A 522 38.92 10.13 13.82
N TYR A 523 37.57 9.95 13.91
CA TYR A 523 36.72 10.83 14.73
C TYR A 523 37.09 10.78 16.21
N THR A 524 37.09 9.58 16.81
CA THR A 524 37.32 9.37 18.24
C THR A 524 38.73 9.77 18.63
N GLY A 525 39.73 9.43 17.80
CA GLY A 525 41.13 9.82 18.00
C GLY A 525 41.32 11.33 17.95
N THR A 526 40.75 12.01 16.93
CA THR A 526 40.81 13.47 16.80
C THR A 526 40.11 14.17 17.97
N TYR A 527 38.91 13.69 18.35
CA TYR A 527 38.19 14.23 19.50
C TYR A 527 39.02 14.09 20.80
N GLY A 528 39.55 12.86 21.06
CA GLY A 528 40.39 12.63 22.25
C GLY A 528 41.62 13.50 22.27
N THR A 529 42.34 13.67 21.16
CA THR A 529 43.47 14.56 21.03
C THR A 529 43.09 16.01 21.27
N ALA A 530 42.03 16.51 20.67
CA ALA A 530 41.55 17.87 20.87
C ALA A 530 41.18 18.14 22.33
N ARG A 531 40.55 17.20 23.02
CA ARG A 531 40.16 17.32 24.44
C ARG A 531 41.36 17.27 25.39
N MET A 532 42.35 16.37 25.15
CA MET A 532 43.41 16.07 26.10
C MET A 532 44.70 16.80 25.81
N LEU A 533 45.05 17.05 24.55
CA LEU A 533 46.28 17.74 24.16
C LEU A 533 46.07 19.23 23.92
N GLN A 534 44.96 19.59 23.23
CA GLN A 534 44.69 20.97 22.86
C GLN A 534 43.74 21.67 23.85
N MET A 535 43.26 20.96 24.86
CA MET A 535 42.31 21.44 25.88
C MET A 535 41.08 22.11 25.31
N ALA A 536 40.65 21.67 24.11
CA ALA A 536 39.51 22.21 23.40
C ALA A 536 38.19 21.94 24.15
N GLY A 537 37.22 22.84 24.03
CA GLY A 537 35.87 22.62 24.49
C GLY A 537 35.18 21.47 23.74
N ASP A 538 34.10 20.91 24.31
CA ASP A 538 33.42 19.75 23.76
C ASP A 538 32.95 19.98 22.31
N ALA A 539 32.26 21.10 22.07
CA ALA A 539 31.77 21.43 20.71
C ALA A 539 32.91 21.64 19.70
N GLN A 540 34.03 22.26 20.09
CA GLN A 540 35.18 22.47 19.24
C GLN A 540 35.85 21.13 18.89
N ALA A 541 35.98 20.24 19.88
CA ALA A 541 36.55 18.91 19.69
C ALA A 541 35.70 18.06 18.72
N HIS A 542 34.38 18.13 18.84
CA HIS A 542 33.46 17.47 17.90
C HIS A 542 33.55 18.07 16.49
N ALA A 543 33.66 19.40 16.36
CA ALA A 543 33.81 20.05 15.05
C ALA A 543 35.11 19.63 14.36
N ALA A 544 36.23 19.64 15.09
CA ALA A 544 37.52 19.19 14.58
C ALA A 544 37.50 17.69 14.20
N ALA A 545 36.88 16.85 15.04
CA ALA A 545 36.76 15.42 14.80
C ALA A 545 35.98 15.14 13.55
N ARG A 546 34.83 15.82 13.36
CA ARG A 546 34.00 15.66 12.17
C ARG A 546 34.70 16.13 10.91
N GLY A 547 35.29 17.31 10.93
CA GLY A 547 36.04 17.86 9.80
C GLY A 547 37.15 16.91 9.32
N ASN A 548 37.90 16.31 10.27
CA ASN A 548 38.99 15.36 9.94
C ASN A 548 38.43 14.01 9.48
N ALA A 549 37.40 13.50 10.13
CA ALA A 549 36.77 12.23 9.76
C ALA A 549 36.12 12.30 8.37
N ASP A 550 35.49 13.42 8.01
CA ASP A 550 34.79 13.66 6.73
C ASP A 550 35.75 14.16 5.62
N ALA A 551 37.03 14.38 5.90
CA ALA A 551 37.98 14.83 4.88
C ALA A 551 38.05 13.87 3.68
N GLY A 552 37.82 14.41 2.45
CA GLY A 552 37.81 13.66 1.20
C GLY A 552 36.49 12.89 0.94
N ARG A 553 35.41 13.17 1.68
CA ARG A 553 34.11 12.53 1.50
C ARG A 553 33.62 12.69 0.06
N PHE A 554 33.07 11.62 -0.51
CA PHE A 554 32.42 11.66 -1.80
C PHE A 554 31.19 12.56 -1.77
N LEU A 555 31.23 13.68 -2.48
CA LEU A 555 30.13 14.63 -2.57
C LEU A 555 29.18 14.25 -3.72
N PRO A 556 27.86 14.47 -3.56
CA PRO A 556 26.89 14.25 -4.63
C PRO A 556 27.34 14.94 -5.93
N GLY A 557 27.26 14.20 -7.05
CA GLY A 557 27.71 14.68 -8.38
C GLY A 557 29.17 14.43 -8.72
N SER A 558 30.06 14.14 -7.73
CA SER A 558 31.45 13.75 -8.01
C SER A 558 31.54 12.36 -8.67
N THR A 559 32.67 12.09 -9.36
CA THR A 559 32.91 10.78 -10.01
C THR A 559 32.88 9.66 -8.97
N GLY A 560 33.63 9.79 -7.87
CA GLY A 560 33.67 8.77 -6.82
C GLY A 560 32.29 8.47 -6.23
N TYR A 561 31.46 9.51 -6.06
CA TYR A 561 30.06 9.33 -5.61
C TYR A 561 29.24 8.53 -6.65
N LYS A 562 29.27 8.93 -7.93
CA LYS A 562 28.52 8.28 -9.00
C LYS A 562 28.91 6.81 -9.19
N ASP A 563 30.22 6.52 -9.16
CA ASP A 563 30.73 5.16 -9.33
C ASP A 563 30.32 4.26 -8.13
N ALA A 564 30.45 4.78 -6.90
CA ALA A 564 30.05 4.06 -5.70
C ALA A 564 28.52 3.84 -5.68
N PHE A 565 27.73 4.86 -6.02
CA PHE A 565 26.27 4.77 -6.07
C PHE A 565 25.82 3.75 -7.15
N ASN A 566 26.37 3.83 -8.35
CA ASN A 566 26.05 2.88 -9.42
C ASN A 566 26.43 1.44 -9.04
N THR A 567 27.56 1.25 -8.37
CA THR A 567 27.95 -0.06 -7.86
C THR A 567 26.96 -0.56 -6.82
N ALA A 568 26.57 0.29 -5.88
CA ALA A 568 25.62 -0.06 -4.82
C ALA A 568 24.28 -0.56 -5.38
N ILE A 569 23.65 0.20 -6.29
CA ILE A 569 22.33 -0.09 -6.83
C ILE A 569 22.31 -1.23 -7.85
N ASN A 570 23.46 -1.65 -8.38
CA ASN A 570 23.60 -2.78 -9.30
C ASN A 570 24.09 -4.06 -8.61
N THR A 571 24.59 -3.95 -7.38
CA THR A 571 25.03 -5.10 -6.59
C THR A 571 23.90 -5.55 -5.66
N SER A 572 23.66 -6.88 -5.65
CA SER A 572 22.63 -7.46 -4.79
C SER A 572 22.90 -7.21 -3.31
N ILE A 573 21.83 -7.00 -2.52
CA ILE A 573 21.91 -6.70 -1.08
C ILE A 573 22.55 -7.87 -0.30
N ASN A 574 22.36 -9.12 -0.73
CA ASN A 574 23.01 -10.29 -0.12
C ASN A 574 24.51 -10.42 -0.48
N LYS A 575 25.00 -9.58 -1.40
CA LYS A 575 26.41 -9.43 -1.76
C LYS A 575 27.01 -8.10 -1.28
N GLY A 576 26.30 -7.42 -0.35
CA GLY A 576 26.76 -6.16 0.25
C GLY A 576 26.37 -4.89 -0.50
N GLY A 577 25.65 -4.99 -1.65
CA GLY A 577 25.08 -3.85 -2.36
C GLY A 577 23.72 -3.40 -1.78
N ALA A 578 22.95 -2.68 -2.60
CA ALA A 578 21.62 -2.14 -2.21
C ALA A 578 20.46 -2.72 -3.02
N LYS A 579 20.74 -3.42 -4.14
CA LYS A 579 19.73 -3.98 -5.04
C LYS A 579 19.01 -5.15 -4.38
N PHE A 580 17.66 -5.11 -4.37
CA PHE A 580 16.85 -6.27 -4.05
C PHE A 580 16.05 -6.72 -5.28
N GLN A 581 15.71 -8.00 -5.33
CA GLN A 581 15.03 -8.62 -6.44
C GLN A 581 13.81 -9.38 -5.92
N ASP A 582 12.72 -9.29 -6.64
CA ASP A 582 11.55 -10.13 -6.45
C ASP A 582 10.91 -10.46 -7.80
N ALA A 583 10.57 -11.72 -7.98
CA ALA A 583 9.87 -12.25 -9.13
C ALA A 583 8.84 -13.28 -8.65
N THR A 584 8.05 -12.87 -7.67
CA THR A 584 7.01 -13.69 -7.03
C THR A 584 5.75 -13.74 -7.89
N ASP A 585 5.16 -14.92 -8.01
CA ASP A 585 3.91 -15.15 -8.73
C ASP A 585 2.79 -15.55 -7.77
N LEU A 586 1.57 -15.15 -8.09
CA LEU A 586 0.33 -15.66 -7.52
C LEU A 586 -0.49 -16.32 -8.62
N TYR A 587 -0.97 -17.55 -8.38
CA TYR A 587 -1.95 -18.26 -9.20
C TYR A 587 -3.22 -18.47 -8.39
N HIS A 588 -4.37 -18.19 -8.97
CA HIS A 588 -5.67 -18.28 -8.28
C HIS A 588 -6.73 -18.90 -9.18
N LEU A 589 -7.54 -19.77 -8.61
CA LEU A 589 -8.71 -20.36 -9.23
C LEU A 589 -9.92 -20.18 -8.31
N GLU A 590 -11.03 -19.69 -8.84
CA GLU A 590 -12.25 -19.46 -8.06
C GLU A 590 -13.50 -19.81 -8.89
N GLY A 591 -14.48 -20.41 -8.23
CA GLY A 591 -15.80 -20.66 -8.77
C GLY A 591 -16.91 -20.31 -7.80
N GLN A 592 -18.05 -19.89 -8.33
CA GLN A 592 -19.25 -19.56 -7.56
C GLN A 592 -20.49 -20.02 -8.32
N TYR A 593 -21.50 -20.48 -7.58
CA TYR A 593 -22.81 -20.84 -8.11
C TYR A 593 -23.93 -20.31 -7.20
N ASN A 594 -24.92 -19.61 -7.79
CA ASN A 594 -26.12 -19.12 -7.13
C ASN A 594 -27.30 -20.04 -7.53
N PHE A 595 -27.92 -20.68 -6.54
CA PHE A 595 -29.03 -21.58 -6.75
C PHE A 595 -30.34 -20.80 -6.85
N ASP A 596 -30.78 -20.51 -8.07
CA ASP A 596 -32.02 -19.77 -8.40
C ASP A 596 -33.30 -20.60 -8.29
N LYS A 597 -33.17 -21.92 -8.19
CA LYS A 597 -34.31 -22.87 -8.10
C LYS A 597 -34.73 -23.22 -6.68
N VAL A 598 -34.00 -22.77 -5.66
CA VAL A 598 -34.35 -23.00 -4.26
C VAL A 598 -35.41 -21.97 -3.86
N LYS A 599 -36.69 -22.33 -3.90
CA LYS A 599 -37.81 -21.40 -3.64
C LYS A 599 -37.89 -20.87 -2.22
N VAL A 600 -37.19 -21.50 -1.26
CA VAL A 600 -37.31 -21.16 0.15
C VAL A 600 -36.32 -20.07 0.57
N VAL A 601 -35.10 -20.06 -0.02
CA VAL A 601 -34.02 -19.14 0.27
C VAL A 601 -33.15 -18.93 -0.96
N ASP A 602 -32.48 -17.79 -1.04
CA ASP A 602 -31.40 -17.58 -2.01
C ASP A 602 -30.14 -18.22 -1.46
N LEU A 603 -29.62 -19.22 -2.15
CA LEU A 603 -28.45 -20.00 -1.73
C LEU A 603 -27.29 -19.76 -2.70
N MET A 604 -26.13 -19.42 -2.18
CA MET A 604 -24.90 -19.29 -2.95
C MET A 604 -23.78 -20.12 -2.33
N VAL A 605 -23.01 -20.78 -3.18
CA VAL A 605 -21.79 -21.50 -2.77
C VAL A 605 -20.62 -21.04 -3.64
N GLY A 606 -19.43 -21.06 -3.06
CA GLY A 606 -18.21 -20.77 -3.81
C GLY A 606 -17.00 -21.45 -3.19
N ALA A 607 -15.96 -21.63 -4.01
CA ALA A 607 -14.70 -22.22 -3.61
C ALA A 607 -13.55 -21.54 -4.33
N SER A 608 -12.37 -21.51 -3.67
CA SER A 608 -11.16 -20.91 -4.22
C SER A 608 -9.92 -21.70 -3.83
N TYR A 609 -8.92 -21.64 -4.69
CA TYR A 609 -7.57 -22.15 -4.45
C TYR A 609 -6.58 -21.09 -4.91
N GLN A 610 -5.50 -20.89 -4.15
CA GLN A 610 -4.40 -20.02 -4.53
C GLN A 610 -3.05 -20.61 -4.18
N LEU A 611 -2.06 -20.29 -5.01
CA LEU A 611 -0.67 -20.68 -4.86
C LEU A 611 0.22 -19.44 -4.99
N PHE A 612 0.92 -19.10 -3.91
CA PHE A 612 2.03 -18.15 -3.98
C PHE A 612 3.32 -18.91 -4.31
N ARG A 613 4.11 -18.38 -5.21
CA ARG A 613 5.44 -18.89 -5.56
C ARG A 613 6.45 -17.77 -5.35
N LEU A 614 7.03 -17.71 -4.15
CA LEU A 614 8.00 -16.68 -3.75
C LEU A 614 9.33 -16.92 -4.46
N ASN A 615 9.89 -15.88 -5.06
CA ASN A 615 11.15 -15.97 -5.79
C ASN A 615 11.92 -14.64 -5.71
N SER A 616 12.69 -14.45 -4.64
CA SER A 616 13.54 -13.27 -4.43
C SER A 616 15.04 -13.54 -4.60
N GLN A 617 15.41 -14.78 -4.89
CA GLN A 617 16.80 -15.22 -4.97
C GLN A 617 17.60 -14.90 -3.68
N GLY A 618 16.95 -15.00 -2.53
CA GLY A 618 17.53 -14.74 -1.22
C GLY A 618 17.64 -13.27 -0.84
N THR A 619 17.13 -12.33 -1.63
CA THR A 619 17.25 -10.91 -1.32
C THR A 619 16.18 -10.41 -0.36
N ILE A 620 15.01 -11.08 -0.33
CA ILE A 620 13.87 -10.74 0.55
C ILE A 620 13.48 -11.94 1.40
N PHE A 621 13.43 -13.15 0.81
CA PHE A 621 13.00 -14.39 1.46
C PHE A 621 14.15 -15.35 1.67
N VAL A 622 13.90 -16.43 2.44
CA VAL A 622 14.87 -17.55 2.62
C VAL A 622 14.85 -18.52 1.44
N ASP A 623 14.76 -18.02 0.22
CA ASP A 623 14.58 -18.76 -1.04
C ASP A 623 15.88 -18.90 -1.87
N THR A 624 17.03 -18.93 -1.19
CA THR A 624 18.35 -19.10 -1.85
C THR A 624 18.53 -20.44 -2.57
N THR A 625 17.78 -21.45 -2.15
CA THR A 625 17.82 -22.81 -2.75
C THR A 625 16.74 -23.04 -3.80
N GLY A 626 15.86 -22.08 -4.02
CA GLY A 626 14.76 -22.13 -4.97
C GLY A 626 13.47 -21.53 -4.44
N PRO A 627 12.45 -21.36 -5.29
CA PRO A 627 11.19 -20.74 -4.91
C PRO A 627 10.44 -21.46 -3.80
N ILE A 628 9.79 -20.67 -2.91
CA ILE A 628 8.95 -21.15 -1.83
C ILE A 628 7.49 -21.14 -2.28
N ASN A 629 6.82 -22.28 -2.21
CA ASN A 629 5.41 -22.41 -2.55
C ASN A 629 4.53 -22.39 -1.30
N ILE A 630 3.43 -21.61 -1.32
CA ILE A 630 2.44 -21.53 -0.25
C ILE A 630 1.06 -21.78 -0.87
N ASN A 631 0.40 -22.86 -0.46
CA ASN A 631 -0.92 -23.24 -0.94
C ASN A 631 -1.99 -22.82 0.06
N GLU A 632 -3.07 -22.24 -0.46
CA GLU A 632 -4.25 -21.88 0.33
C GLU A 632 -5.52 -22.28 -0.41
N TYR A 633 -6.55 -22.72 0.31
CA TYR A 633 -7.85 -23.03 -0.24
C TYR A 633 -8.96 -22.61 0.70
N GLY A 634 -10.09 -22.27 0.12
CA GLY A 634 -11.25 -21.84 0.87
C GLY A 634 -12.56 -22.17 0.17
N GLY A 635 -13.63 -22.20 0.93
CA GLY A 635 -14.97 -22.38 0.42
C GLY A 635 -15.98 -21.68 1.31
N TYR A 636 -17.08 -21.22 0.73
CA TYR A 636 -18.11 -20.51 1.47
C TYR A 636 -19.51 -20.86 1.01
N VAL A 637 -20.45 -20.67 1.94
CA VAL A 637 -21.88 -20.78 1.71
C VAL A 637 -22.53 -19.50 2.22
N GLN A 638 -23.47 -18.96 1.45
CA GLN A 638 -24.29 -17.83 1.84
C GLN A 638 -25.76 -18.16 1.62
N VAL A 639 -26.60 -17.82 2.59
CA VAL A 639 -28.05 -17.95 2.55
C VAL A 639 -28.67 -16.59 2.79
N GLN A 640 -29.64 -16.21 1.96
CA GLN A 640 -30.36 -14.96 2.10
C GLN A 640 -31.87 -15.20 1.99
N LYS A 641 -32.64 -14.44 2.79
CA LYS A 641 -34.10 -14.48 2.75
C LYS A 641 -34.73 -13.14 3.11
N TRP A 642 -35.77 -12.78 2.34
CA TRP A 642 -36.70 -11.74 2.71
C TRP A 642 -37.80 -12.31 3.57
N LEU A 643 -38.18 -11.62 4.64
CA LEU A 643 -39.17 -11.97 5.64
C LEU A 643 -40.10 -10.78 5.89
N LEU A 644 -41.23 -11.02 6.59
CA LEU A 644 -42.18 -10.00 7.01
C LEU A 644 -42.71 -9.13 5.85
N ASN A 645 -43.11 -9.77 4.76
CA ASN A 645 -43.56 -9.10 3.53
C ASN A 645 -42.52 -8.12 2.98
N ASP A 646 -41.29 -8.61 2.81
CA ASP A 646 -40.12 -7.89 2.29
C ASP A 646 -39.66 -6.68 3.14
N LYS A 647 -40.02 -6.65 4.43
CA LYS A 647 -39.54 -5.62 5.37
C LYS A 647 -38.24 -5.99 6.06
N LEU A 648 -37.90 -7.27 6.17
CA LEU A 648 -36.69 -7.75 6.80
C LEU A 648 -35.91 -8.67 5.87
N LYS A 649 -34.70 -8.29 5.50
CA LYS A 649 -33.75 -9.12 4.78
C LYS A 649 -32.73 -9.69 5.76
N LEU A 650 -32.62 -11.00 5.87
CA LEU A 650 -31.57 -11.67 6.63
C LEU A 650 -30.59 -12.34 5.69
N THR A 651 -29.30 -12.17 5.95
CA THR A 651 -28.23 -12.85 5.23
C THR A 651 -27.26 -13.49 6.21
N GLY A 652 -27.05 -14.79 6.08
CA GLY A 652 -26.04 -15.55 6.81
C GLY A 652 -24.99 -16.10 5.86
N SER A 653 -23.73 -16.01 6.21
CA SER A 653 -22.67 -16.68 5.46
C SER A 653 -21.61 -17.28 6.38
N VAL A 654 -21.01 -18.36 5.95
CA VAL A 654 -19.87 -18.98 6.60
C VAL A 654 -18.85 -19.39 5.55
N ARG A 655 -17.61 -19.08 5.84
CA ARG A 655 -16.46 -19.45 5.02
C ARG A 655 -15.49 -20.29 5.83
N TYR A 656 -14.89 -21.30 5.21
CA TYR A 656 -13.77 -22.05 5.75
C TYR A 656 -12.55 -21.80 4.88
N ASP A 657 -11.41 -21.49 5.49
CA ASP A 657 -10.13 -21.31 4.81
C ASP A 657 -9.02 -22.08 5.53
N LYS A 658 -8.10 -22.59 4.74
CA LYS A 658 -6.92 -23.33 5.18
C LYS A 658 -5.70 -22.90 4.39
N SER A 659 -4.64 -22.48 5.08
CA SER A 659 -3.31 -22.27 4.50
C SER A 659 -2.41 -23.46 4.83
N GLN A 660 -1.41 -23.71 4.00
CA GLN A 660 -0.40 -24.74 4.20
C GLN A 660 0.26 -24.64 5.58
N ASN A 661 0.59 -23.45 6.04
CA ASN A 661 1.36 -23.21 7.27
C ASN A 661 0.50 -23.05 8.53
N PHE A 662 -0.82 -22.84 8.38
CA PHE A 662 -1.73 -22.52 9.49
C PHE A 662 -2.92 -23.48 9.55
N LYS A 663 -3.49 -23.64 10.75
CA LYS A 663 -4.74 -24.41 10.93
C LYS A 663 -5.88 -23.74 10.19
N GLY A 664 -6.81 -24.54 9.66
CA GLY A 664 -8.04 -24.05 9.03
C GLY A 664 -8.96 -23.36 10.02
N ARG A 665 -9.82 -22.49 9.52
CA ARG A 665 -10.72 -21.68 10.34
C ARG A 665 -12.04 -21.36 9.65
N PHE A 666 -13.07 -21.18 10.47
CA PHE A 666 -14.38 -20.73 10.05
C PHE A 666 -14.54 -19.21 10.28
N THR A 667 -15.21 -18.55 9.35
CA THR A 667 -15.46 -17.11 9.36
C THR A 667 -16.96 -16.87 9.13
N PRO A 668 -17.77 -16.82 10.21
CA PRO A 668 -19.21 -16.54 10.12
C PRO A 668 -19.49 -15.05 9.96
N ARG A 669 -20.63 -14.75 9.29
CA ARG A 669 -21.20 -13.43 9.11
C ARG A 669 -22.73 -13.53 9.18
N ILE A 670 -23.37 -12.59 9.88
CA ILE A 670 -24.84 -12.44 9.90
C ILE A 670 -25.15 -10.96 9.70
N THR A 671 -26.05 -10.65 8.78
CA THR A 671 -26.49 -9.29 8.52
C THR A 671 -28.01 -9.22 8.39
N GLY A 672 -28.58 -8.10 8.85
CA GLY A 672 -29.99 -7.80 8.75
C GLY A 672 -30.23 -6.42 8.17
N LEU A 673 -31.16 -6.29 7.25
CA LEU A 673 -31.67 -5.03 6.74
C LEU A 673 -33.15 -4.92 7.06
N ILE A 674 -33.54 -3.82 7.70
CA ILE A 674 -34.92 -3.52 8.08
C ILE A 674 -35.38 -2.33 7.27
N LYS A 675 -36.38 -2.51 6.39
CA LYS A 675 -37.07 -1.42 5.68
C LYS A 675 -38.02 -0.72 6.65
N VAL A 676 -37.64 0.48 7.11
CA VAL A 676 -38.48 1.28 8.04
C VAL A 676 -39.48 2.17 7.29
N ALA A 677 -39.13 2.55 6.04
CA ALA A 677 -40.01 3.21 5.10
C ALA A 677 -39.52 2.93 3.67
N GLU A 678 -40.28 3.38 2.65
CA GLU A 678 -39.79 3.32 1.27
C GLU A 678 -38.45 4.04 1.13
N ASN A 679 -37.43 3.34 0.57
CA ASN A 679 -36.09 3.84 0.42
C ASN A 679 -35.37 4.27 1.72
N ASN A 680 -35.83 3.79 2.89
CA ASN A 680 -35.23 4.07 4.20
C ASN A 680 -35.02 2.78 4.97
N ASN A 681 -33.72 2.49 5.28
CA ASN A 681 -33.33 1.19 5.79
C ASN A 681 -32.39 1.33 7.01
N ILE A 682 -32.64 0.51 8.03
CA ILE A 682 -31.68 0.26 9.12
C ILE A 682 -30.96 -1.05 8.80
N ARG A 683 -29.66 -1.08 8.99
CA ARG A 683 -28.82 -2.25 8.82
C ARG A 683 -28.09 -2.61 10.11
N LEU A 684 -27.99 -3.90 10.35
CA LEU A 684 -27.29 -4.48 11.50
C LEU A 684 -26.35 -5.57 10.98
N SER A 685 -25.13 -5.62 11.43
CA SER A 685 -24.23 -6.71 11.06
C SER A 685 -23.35 -7.16 12.21
N PHE A 686 -23.17 -8.47 12.30
CA PHE A 686 -22.09 -9.12 13.02
C PHE A 686 -21.24 -9.87 12.01
N GLN A 687 -19.95 -9.56 11.99
CA GLN A 687 -19.02 -10.11 11.02
C GLN A 687 -17.72 -10.52 11.71
N THR A 688 -17.21 -11.67 11.36
CA THR A 688 -15.85 -12.03 11.70
C THR A 688 -14.94 -11.81 10.49
N ALA A 689 -13.70 -11.50 10.74
CA ALA A 689 -12.69 -11.37 9.70
C ALA A 689 -11.33 -11.87 10.23
N TYR A 690 -10.42 -12.14 9.31
CA TYR A 690 -9.09 -12.62 9.64
C TYR A 690 -8.11 -12.31 8.52
N ARG A 691 -6.82 -12.39 8.83
CA ARG A 691 -5.76 -12.52 7.83
C ARG A 691 -4.80 -13.63 8.22
N PHE A 692 -4.38 -14.42 7.25
CA PHE A 692 -3.15 -15.19 7.41
C PHE A 692 -1.97 -14.23 7.52
N PRO A 693 -0.90 -14.59 8.26
CA PRO A 693 0.36 -13.86 8.16
C PRO A 693 0.77 -13.76 6.69
N ALA A 694 1.14 -12.57 6.24
CA ALA A 694 1.54 -12.32 4.86
C ALA A 694 2.80 -13.12 4.49
N THR A 695 3.11 -13.23 3.21
CA THR A 695 4.31 -13.94 2.73
C THR A 695 5.58 -13.44 3.42
N GLN A 696 5.70 -12.13 3.63
CA GLN A 696 6.81 -11.54 4.42
C GLN A 696 6.71 -11.84 5.91
N ASP A 697 5.51 -11.84 6.52
CA ASP A 697 5.37 -12.25 7.93
C ASP A 697 5.86 -13.68 8.15
N GLN A 698 5.75 -14.53 7.13
CA GLN A 698 6.15 -15.92 7.18
C GLN A 698 7.64 -16.15 6.87
N TYR A 699 8.15 -15.60 5.76
CA TYR A 699 9.41 -16.02 5.14
C TYR A 699 10.46 -14.93 4.95
N ILE A 700 10.24 -13.68 5.43
CA ILE A 700 11.20 -12.60 5.23
C ILE A 700 12.55 -12.90 5.88
N ASN A 701 13.62 -12.57 5.17
CA ASN A 701 15.01 -12.57 5.62
C ASN A 701 15.75 -11.41 4.95
N LEU A 702 15.37 -10.19 5.31
CA LEU A 702 15.83 -8.97 4.66
C LEU A 702 16.72 -8.16 5.61
N LEU A 703 17.96 -7.88 5.18
CA LEU A 703 18.82 -6.91 5.84
C LEU A 703 18.36 -5.49 5.46
N THR A 704 17.92 -4.72 6.44
CA THR A 704 17.60 -3.31 6.26
C THR A 704 18.78 -2.42 6.65
N GLY A 705 18.71 -1.14 6.32
CA GLY A 705 19.73 -0.17 6.73
C GLY A 705 20.00 -0.20 8.24
N GLY A 706 21.23 0.11 8.63
CA GLY A 706 21.64 0.13 10.05
C GLY A 706 21.90 -1.25 10.67
N SER A 707 22.10 -2.30 9.86
CA SER A 707 22.42 -3.67 10.33
C SER A 707 21.27 -4.36 11.07
N ASN A 708 20.02 -3.97 10.86
CA ASN A 708 18.86 -4.67 11.37
C ASN A 708 18.34 -5.67 10.32
N ARG A 709 18.08 -6.91 10.73
CA ARG A 709 17.56 -7.97 9.88
C ARG A 709 16.09 -8.25 10.20
N LEU A 710 15.23 -8.05 9.22
CA LEU A 710 13.84 -8.48 9.31
C LEU A 710 13.77 -9.99 9.10
N ILE A 711 13.15 -10.71 10.03
CA ILE A 711 12.97 -12.16 9.92
C ILE A 711 11.51 -12.56 10.13
N GLY A 712 11.11 -13.65 9.46
CA GLY A 712 9.77 -14.21 9.53
C GLY A 712 9.49 -14.89 10.89
N GLY A 713 8.21 -15.18 11.13
CA GLY A 713 7.75 -15.74 12.42
C GLY A 713 7.47 -17.24 12.38
N LEU A 714 7.86 -17.96 11.32
CA LEU A 714 7.73 -19.43 11.30
C LEU A 714 8.78 -20.08 12.20
N PRO A 715 8.47 -21.24 12.84
CA PRO A 715 9.38 -21.90 13.78
C PRO A 715 10.74 -22.28 13.21
N GLU A 716 10.81 -22.52 11.90
CA GLU A 716 12.02 -22.88 11.16
C GLU A 716 13.13 -21.82 11.29
N PHE A 717 12.76 -20.55 11.50
CA PHE A 717 13.72 -19.48 11.72
C PHE A 717 14.53 -19.62 13.02
N ASN A 718 13.97 -20.26 14.05
CA ASN A 718 14.70 -20.54 15.27
C ASN A 718 15.90 -21.46 15.03
N THR A 719 15.73 -22.46 14.16
CA THR A 719 16.79 -23.38 13.74
C THR A 719 17.73 -22.71 12.75
N TYR A 720 17.18 -22.02 11.74
CA TYR A 720 17.98 -21.34 10.71
C TYR A 720 18.96 -20.33 11.31
N PHE A 721 18.50 -19.50 12.25
CA PHE A 721 19.33 -18.52 12.96
C PHE A 721 19.95 -19.07 14.25
N ARG A 722 19.73 -20.32 14.59
CA ARG A 722 20.26 -20.97 15.81
C ARG A 722 19.89 -20.27 17.14
N PHE A 723 18.69 -19.63 17.22
CA PHE A 723 18.27 -18.93 18.43
C PHE A 723 18.02 -19.86 19.62
N ASN A 724 17.80 -21.14 19.38
CA ASN A 724 17.67 -22.21 20.41
C ASN A 724 18.99 -22.54 21.09
N THR A 725 20.13 -22.33 20.45
CA THR A 725 21.48 -22.60 20.98
C THR A 725 22.26 -21.34 21.30
N ASN A 726 22.00 -20.25 20.57
CA ASN A 726 22.55 -18.92 20.81
C ASN A 726 21.39 -17.92 20.91
N PRO A 727 20.84 -17.69 22.11
CA PRO A 727 19.65 -16.91 22.30
C PRO A 727 19.84 -15.44 21.90
N ALA A 728 18.78 -14.88 21.29
CA ALA A 728 18.65 -13.43 21.13
C ALA A 728 17.96 -12.85 22.35
N TYR A 729 18.30 -11.63 22.70
CA TYR A 729 17.77 -10.92 23.87
C TYR A 729 16.87 -9.78 23.42
N THR A 730 15.82 -9.47 24.19
CA THR A 730 14.93 -8.36 23.84
C THR A 730 15.68 -7.04 23.90
N ALA A 731 15.42 -6.18 22.94
CA ALA A 731 16.12 -4.89 22.86
C ALA A 731 15.93 -4.04 24.12
N GLU A 732 14.72 -4.07 24.73
CA GLU A 732 14.45 -3.40 26.00
C GLU A 732 15.38 -3.88 27.13
N SER A 733 15.63 -5.20 27.18
CA SER A 733 16.53 -5.79 28.18
C SER A 733 17.99 -5.43 27.93
N ILE A 734 18.40 -5.33 26.67
CA ILE A 734 19.74 -4.86 26.27
C ILE A 734 19.93 -3.40 26.68
N ASP A 735 18.95 -2.55 26.44
CA ASP A 735 19.01 -1.13 26.83
C ASP A 735 19.03 -0.98 28.35
N SER A 736 18.25 -1.77 29.08
CA SER A 736 18.31 -1.81 30.57
C SER A 736 19.70 -2.20 31.06
N TYR A 737 20.32 -3.19 30.42
CA TYR A 737 21.68 -3.61 30.75
C TYR A 737 22.70 -2.52 30.40
N ARG A 738 22.61 -1.89 29.23
CA ARG A 738 23.47 -0.75 28.84
C ARG A 738 23.38 0.40 29.85
N ASN A 739 22.16 0.72 30.29
CA ASN A 739 21.95 1.75 31.30
C ASN A 739 22.61 1.38 32.66
N SER A 740 22.60 0.09 33.04
CA SER A 740 23.31 -0.37 34.25
C SER A 740 24.84 -0.22 34.14
N ILE A 741 25.39 -0.43 32.93
CA ILE A 741 26.83 -0.19 32.66
C ILE A 741 27.12 1.30 32.75
N ALA A 742 26.30 2.15 32.13
CA ALA A 742 26.45 3.60 32.16
C ALA A 742 26.36 4.17 33.59
N GLY A 743 25.53 3.55 34.45
CA GLY A 743 25.43 3.86 35.88
C GLY A 743 26.55 3.31 36.76
N GLY A 744 27.58 2.68 36.18
CA GLY A 744 28.74 2.13 36.91
C GLY A 744 28.51 0.81 37.66
N THR A 745 27.32 0.20 37.52
CA THR A 745 26.93 -1.06 38.16
C THR A 745 26.43 -2.09 37.11
N PRO A 746 27.34 -2.66 36.30
CA PRO A 746 26.92 -3.62 35.25
C PRO A 746 26.14 -4.81 35.85
N ASN A 747 24.91 -5.02 35.35
CA ASN A 747 24.05 -6.09 35.83
C ASN A 747 23.55 -6.99 34.67
N PRO A 748 24.28 -8.05 34.33
CA PRO A 748 23.90 -8.96 33.23
C PRO A 748 22.54 -9.70 33.43
N THR A 749 22.03 -9.77 34.68
CA THR A 749 20.75 -10.42 34.97
C THR A 749 19.55 -9.66 34.39
N LEU A 750 19.76 -8.41 33.97
CA LEU A 750 18.76 -7.62 33.24
C LEU A 750 18.50 -8.14 31.83
N LEU A 751 19.44 -8.91 31.25
CA LEU A 751 19.28 -9.48 29.90
C LEU A 751 18.22 -10.58 29.91
N LYS A 752 17.18 -10.41 29.10
CA LYS A 752 16.07 -11.35 28.99
C LYS A 752 16.08 -11.98 27.59
N ALA A 753 16.28 -13.29 27.53
CA ALA A 753 16.17 -14.02 26.27
C ALA A 753 14.76 -13.92 25.70
N ALA A 754 14.70 -13.63 24.41
CA ALA A 754 13.44 -13.54 23.69
C ALA A 754 12.82 -14.93 23.50
N GLN A 755 11.50 -15.02 23.66
CA GLN A 755 10.73 -16.24 23.44
C GLN A 755 10.04 -16.17 22.09
N PHE A 756 10.38 -17.07 21.18
CA PHE A 756 9.81 -17.14 19.85
C PHE A 756 8.70 -18.17 19.79
N GLN A 757 7.45 -17.71 19.68
CA GLN A 757 6.29 -18.57 19.52
C GLN A 757 5.88 -18.64 18.05
N LYS A 758 5.28 -19.77 17.63
CA LYS A 758 4.70 -19.89 16.29
C LYS A 758 3.63 -18.83 16.07
N ILE A 759 3.79 -18.05 14.98
CA ILE A 759 2.78 -17.06 14.59
C ILE A 759 1.44 -17.71 14.24
N LYS A 760 0.38 -16.95 14.48
CA LYS A 760 -1.03 -17.33 14.24
C LYS A 760 -1.71 -16.32 13.33
N PRO A 761 -2.78 -16.71 12.62
CA PRO A 761 -3.63 -15.77 11.93
C PRO A 761 -4.23 -14.73 12.89
N GLU A 762 -4.18 -13.47 12.50
CA GLU A 762 -4.87 -12.38 13.19
C GLU A 762 -6.37 -12.45 12.93
N THR A 763 -7.19 -12.13 13.92
CA THR A 763 -8.64 -12.23 13.84
C THR A 763 -9.34 -10.98 14.35
N MET A 764 -10.54 -10.71 13.82
CA MET A 764 -11.37 -9.61 14.23
C MET A 764 -12.84 -10.04 14.31
N ASN A 765 -13.54 -9.59 15.34
CA ASN A 765 -14.99 -9.58 15.42
C ASN A 765 -15.49 -8.15 15.35
N SER A 766 -16.46 -7.86 14.48
CA SER A 766 -17.00 -6.52 14.26
C SER A 766 -18.52 -6.51 14.32
N PHE A 767 -19.07 -5.52 15.04
CA PHE A 767 -20.47 -5.18 15.07
C PHE A 767 -20.66 -3.84 14.40
N GLU A 768 -21.68 -3.72 13.56
CA GLU A 768 -22.02 -2.45 12.91
C GLU A 768 -23.52 -2.24 12.94
N ILE A 769 -23.93 -1.01 13.23
CA ILE A 769 -25.27 -0.49 13.03
C ILE A 769 -25.20 0.68 12.06
N GLY A 770 -26.16 0.78 11.15
CA GLY A 770 -26.21 1.88 10.21
C GLY A 770 -27.63 2.19 9.76
N TYR A 771 -27.77 3.38 9.21
CA TYR A 771 -28.98 3.83 8.55
C TYR A 771 -28.61 4.42 7.19
N LYS A 772 -29.33 4.01 6.15
CA LYS A 772 -29.22 4.60 4.81
C LYS A 772 -30.62 4.90 4.29
N GLY A 773 -30.87 6.13 3.93
CA GLY A 773 -32.20 6.54 3.53
C GLY A 773 -32.21 7.76 2.61
N LEU A 774 -33.21 7.77 1.73
CA LEU A 774 -33.57 8.90 0.90
C LEU A 774 -34.68 9.66 1.60
N LEU A 775 -34.34 10.66 2.42
CA LEU A 775 -35.30 11.42 3.23
C LEU A 775 -36.26 12.24 2.36
N THR A 776 -35.75 12.76 1.26
CA THR A 776 -36.51 13.38 0.18
C THR A 776 -35.95 12.87 -1.14
N LYS A 777 -36.65 13.11 -2.26
CA LYS A 777 -36.09 12.79 -3.59
C LYS A 777 -34.70 13.42 -3.87
N LYS A 778 -34.25 14.33 -3.02
CA LYS A 778 -33.04 15.14 -3.20
C LYS A 778 -31.98 14.97 -2.10
N LEU A 779 -32.30 14.27 -1.00
CA LEU A 779 -31.40 14.15 0.15
C LEU A 779 -31.20 12.69 0.55
N LEU A 780 -30.02 12.16 0.25
CA LEU A 780 -29.56 10.86 0.70
C LEU A 780 -28.67 11.02 1.94
N ILE A 781 -28.99 10.25 2.98
CA ILE A 781 -28.21 10.17 4.21
C ILE A 781 -27.71 8.74 4.40
N ASP A 782 -26.47 8.60 4.80
CA ASP A 782 -25.85 7.33 5.16
C ASP A 782 -25.00 7.48 6.42
N VAL A 783 -25.44 6.84 7.51
CA VAL A 783 -24.76 6.89 8.81
C VAL A 783 -24.40 5.47 9.24
N TYR A 784 -23.24 5.29 9.84
CA TYR A 784 -22.86 4.05 10.50
C TYR A 784 -22.07 4.29 11.78
N SER A 785 -22.12 3.32 12.68
CA SER A 785 -21.21 3.18 13.80
C SER A 785 -20.79 1.72 13.94
N TYR A 786 -19.54 1.48 14.30
CA TYR A 786 -19.01 0.13 14.46
C TYR A 786 -18.17 -0.01 15.74
N TYR A 787 -18.11 -1.25 16.24
CA TYR A 787 -17.21 -1.71 17.28
C TYR A 787 -16.52 -2.98 16.81
N SER A 788 -15.18 -3.00 16.85
CA SER A 788 -14.37 -4.14 16.44
C SER A 788 -13.40 -4.55 17.53
N ARG A 789 -13.17 -5.86 17.68
CA ARG A 789 -12.20 -6.45 18.61
C ARG A 789 -11.23 -7.33 17.85
N TYR A 790 -9.94 -6.98 17.91
CA TYR A 790 -8.84 -7.71 17.30
C TYR A 790 -8.21 -8.66 18.32
N LYS A 791 -7.85 -9.86 17.89
CA LYS A 791 -7.12 -10.89 18.66
C LYS A 791 -5.94 -11.41 17.86
N ASP A 792 -4.92 -11.89 18.55
CA ASP A 792 -3.69 -12.42 17.97
C ASP A 792 -3.06 -11.42 16.99
N PHE A 793 -3.04 -10.14 17.37
CA PHE A 793 -2.56 -9.04 16.55
C PHE A 793 -1.11 -9.29 16.11
N ILE A 794 -0.81 -9.26 14.81
CA ILE A 794 0.52 -9.47 14.28
C ILE A 794 1.33 -8.19 14.37
N GLY A 795 2.47 -8.27 15.05
CA GLY A 795 3.42 -7.20 15.24
C GLY A 795 4.86 -7.71 15.15
N ARG A 796 5.81 -6.87 15.56
CA ARG A 796 7.23 -7.21 15.58
C ARG A 796 7.86 -6.86 16.91
N VAL A 797 8.90 -7.61 17.28
CA VAL A 797 9.76 -7.34 18.43
C VAL A 797 11.22 -7.23 17.98
N ALA A 798 11.95 -6.25 18.53
CA ALA A 798 13.39 -6.12 18.33
C ALA A 798 14.15 -7.00 19.28
N VAL A 799 15.18 -7.66 18.77
CA VAL A 799 16.09 -8.48 19.55
C VAL A 799 17.53 -8.28 19.07
N GLY A 800 18.48 -8.44 19.98
CA GLY A 800 19.91 -8.43 19.67
C GLY A 800 20.56 -9.74 20.05
N ARG A 801 21.57 -10.15 19.31
CA ARG A 801 22.38 -11.35 19.60
C ARG A 801 23.86 -11.06 19.43
N GLY A 802 24.70 -11.63 20.29
CA GLY A 802 26.16 -11.54 20.16
C GLY A 802 26.64 -12.21 18.87
N LYS A 803 27.59 -11.60 18.18
CA LYS A 803 28.15 -12.11 16.91
C LYS A 803 28.99 -13.35 17.05
N SER A 804 29.66 -13.56 18.20
CA SER A 804 30.50 -14.73 18.45
C SER A 804 29.71 -16.05 18.37
N GLY A 805 28.42 -16.03 18.66
CA GLY A 805 27.59 -17.21 18.80
C GLY A 805 27.73 -17.92 20.16
N ASP A 806 28.52 -17.38 21.08
CA ASP A 806 28.71 -17.87 22.44
C ASP A 806 27.80 -17.11 23.42
N PRO A 807 26.79 -17.75 24.02
CA PRO A 807 25.91 -17.12 25.01
C PRO A 807 26.65 -16.53 26.22
N ALA A 808 27.79 -17.11 26.62
CA ALA A 808 28.59 -16.63 27.74
C ALA A 808 29.23 -15.24 27.47
N LEU A 809 29.48 -14.91 26.19
CA LEU A 809 30.01 -13.62 25.76
C LEU A 809 28.93 -12.56 25.53
N ALA A 810 27.64 -12.93 25.57
CA ALA A 810 26.54 -12.00 25.33
C ALA A 810 26.60 -10.72 26.19
N PRO A 811 26.92 -10.75 27.50
CA PRO A 811 27.06 -9.53 28.31
C PRO A 811 28.18 -8.61 27.81
N ARG A 812 29.23 -9.16 27.21
CA ARG A 812 30.36 -8.39 26.66
C ARG A 812 30.06 -7.83 25.27
N GLU A 813 29.29 -8.55 24.47
CA GLU A 813 29.01 -8.22 23.07
C GLU A 813 27.80 -7.29 22.87
N LEU A 814 26.69 -7.53 23.59
CA LEU A 814 25.42 -6.82 23.40
C LEU A 814 25.46 -5.32 23.66
N PRO A 815 26.35 -4.77 24.52
CA PRO A 815 26.49 -3.33 24.65
C PRO A 815 27.02 -2.63 23.39
N SER A 816 27.78 -3.33 22.55
CA SER A 816 28.43 -2.77 21.37
C SER A 816 27.67 -3.09 20.07
N PRO A 817 27.35 -2.11 19.22
CA PRO A 817 26.72 -2.36 17.93
C PRO A 817 27.64 -3.10 16.94
N PHE A 818 28.96 -3.10 17.18
CA PHE A 818 29.94 -3.79 16.31
C PHE A 818 29.97 -5.30 16.57
N THR A 819 29.61 -5.72 17.77
CA THR A 819 29.61 -7.13 18.23
C THR A 819 28.20 -7.69 18.39
N THR A 820 27.17 -6.95 18.01
CA THR A 820 25.76 -7.36 18.09
C THR A 820 25.15 -7.43 16.69
N ASP A 821 24.41 -8.52 16.42
CA ASP A 821 23.46 -8.62 15.31
C ASP A 821 22.07 -8.27 15.81
N ASN A 822 21.38 -7.35 15.10
CA ASN A 822 20.03 -6.93 15.43
C ASN A 822 19.01 -7.57 14.52
N TYR A 823 17.89 -8.01 15.09
CA TYR A 823 16.79 -8.64 14.37
C TYR A 823 15.46 -8.01 14.75
N SER A 824 14.55 -7.95 13.79
CA SER A 824 13.14 -7.64 13.98
C SER A 824 12.31 -8.88 13.67
N PHE A 825 11.74 -9.51 14.69
CA PHE A 825 11.06 -10.79 14.62
C PHE A 825 9.54 -10.62 14.65
N VAL A 826 8.81 -11.39 13.83
CA VAL A 826 7.33 -11.35 13.79
C VAL A 826 6.74 -12.15 14.95
N ILE A 827 5.81 -11.54 15.67
CA ILE A 827 5.09 -12.18 16.80
C ILE A 827 3.59 -11.86 16.75
N ASN A 828 2.79 -12.63 17.50
CA ASN A 828 1.43 -12.21 17.88
C ASN A 828 1.45 -11.62 19.29
N THR A 829 0.67 -10.55 19.47
CA THR A 829 0.44 -10.02 20.82
C THR A 829 -0.65 -10.81 21.52
N THR A 830 -0.55 -10.96 22.84
CA THR A 830 -1.57 -11.62 23.67
C THR A 830 -2.75 -10.69 24.02
N ASN A 831 -2.60 -9.39 23.80
CA ASN A 831 -3.59 -8.39 24.15
C ASN A 831 -4.67 -8.25 23.07
N ASN A 832 -5.91 -8.05 23.50
CA ASN A 832 -7.01 -7.71 22.61
C ASN A 832 -7.06 -6.18 22.44
N VAL A 833 -7.10 -5.74 21.19
CA VAL A 833 -7.23 -4.33 20.83
C VAL A 833 -8.65 -4.05 20.36
N LYS A 834 -9.25 -2.96 20.79
CA LYS A 834 -10.59 -2.55 20.37
C LYS A 834 -10.52 -1.35 19.44
N ALA A 835 -11.38 -1.33 18.41
CA ALA A 835 -11.57 -0.17 17.54
C ALA A 835 -13.03 0.26 17.56
N ILE A 836 -13.27 1.57 17.64
CA ILE A 836 -14.58 2.19 17.57
C ILE A 836 -14.54 3.28 16.53
N GLY A 837 -15.57 3.35 15.70
CA GLY A 837 -15.68 4.40 14.71
C GLY A 837 -17.10 4.66 14.27
N TRP A 838 -17.27 5.79 13.60
CA TRP A 838 -18.53 6.19 13.00
C TRP A 838 -18.30 7.04 11.76
N GLY A 839 -19.29 7.11 10.89
CA GLY A 839 -19.25 7.94 9.70
C GLY A 839 -20.63 8.43 9.30
N ILE A 840 -20.68 9.66 8.77
CA ILE A 840 -21.87 10.32 8.25
C ILE A 840 -21.58 10.77 6.83
N GLY A 841 -22.44 10.41 5.89
CA GLY A 841 -22.43 10.87 4.51
C GLY A 841 -23.73 11.55 4.15
N LEU A 842 -23.65 12.68 3.46
CA LEU A 842 -24.78 13.45 2.98
C LEU A 842 -24.59 13.77 1.51
N ASN A 843 -25.60 13.40 0.67
CA ASN A 843 -25.66 13.83 -0.72
C ASN A 843 -26.93 14.62 -0.92
N TYR A 844 -26.79 15.90 -1.18
CA TYR A 844 -27.92 16.80 -1.33
C TYR A 844 -27.94 17.46 -2.71
N GLN A 845 -28.98 17.20 -3.44
CA GLN A 845 -29.27 17.85 -4.72
C GLN A 845 -30.10 19.10 -4.48
N ILE A 846 -29.50 20.27 -4.69
CA ILE A 846 -30.16 21.55 -4.57
C ILE A 846 -31.10 21.77 -5.79
N ILE A 847 -31.19 22.93 -6.29
CA ILE A 847 -31.94 23.26 -7.51
C ILE A 847 -30.98 23.34 -8.71
N LYS A 848 -31.50 23.15 -9.93
CA LYS A 848 -30.77 23.34 -11.20
C LYS A 848 -29.44 22.56 -11.28
N GLY A 849 -29.40 21.34 -10.71
CA GLY A 849 -28.22 20.45 -10.84
C GLY A 849 -27.05 20.78 -9.91
N PHE A 850 -27.17 21.72 -8.98
CA PHE A 850 -26.20 21.91 -7.92
C PHE A 850 -26.29 20.80 -6.90
N GLU A 851 -25.15 20.28 -6.48
CA GLU A 851 -25.04 19.20 -5.50
C GLU A 851 -24.00 19.52 -4.41
N ILE A 852 -24.29 19.09 -3.19
CA ILE A 852 -23.37 19.09 -2.07
C ILE A 852 -23.17 17.65 -1.63
N ASN A 853 -21.93 17.23 -1.52
CA ASN A 853 -21.51 15.95 -1.01
C ASN A 853 -20.64 16.19 0.23
N THR A 854 -21.03 15.66 1.37
CA THR A 854 -20.27 15.83 2.62
C THR A 854 -20.08 14.49 3.30
N ASN A 855 -18.86 14.22 3.72
CA ASN A 855 -18.53 13.04 4.51
C ASN A 855 -17.74 13.46 5.74
N ILE A 856 -18.10 12.91 6.90
CA ILE A 856 -17.37 13.07 8.17
C ILE A 856 -17.17 11.69 8.77
N SER A 857 -16.00 11.39 9.27
CA SER A 857 -15.69 10.09 9.90
C SER A 857 -14.67 10.21 11.03
N SER A 858 -14.80 9.29 11.97
CA SER A 858 -13.90 9.14 13.12
C SER A 858 -13.61 7.68 13.36
N ASP A 859 -12.32 7.35 13.57
CA ASP A 859 -11.85 6.01 13.90
C ASP A 859 -10.84 6.11 15.05
N GLN A 860 -10.97 5.26 16.06
CA GLN A 860 -10.12 5.28 17.26
C GLN A 860 -9.84 3.85 17.75
N LEU A 861 -8.61 3.63 18.20
CA LEU A 861 -8.28 2.46 19.01
C LEU A 861 -8.54 2.76 20.50
N LYS A 862 -8.95 1.72 21.24
CA LYS A 862 -9.14 1.70 22.68
C LYS A 862 -8.40 0.50 23.27
N ASP A 863 -8.08 0.62 24.56
CA ASP A 863 -7.42 -0.44 25.33
C ASP A 863 -6.10 -0.92 24.69
N VAL A 864 -5.32 0.04 24.18
CA VAL A 864 -4.01 -0.22 23.59
C VAL A 864 -2.95 -0.20 24.69
N PRO A 865 -2.23 -1.30 24.95
CA PRO A 865 -1.08 -1.29 25.85
C PRO A 865 -0.02 -0.29 25.35
N SER A 866 0.62 0.42 26.26
CA SER A 866 1.65 1.42 25.93
C SER A 866 2.87 0.83 25.21
N THR A 867 3.11 -0.46 25.38
CA THR A 867 4.21 -1.21 24.75
C THR A 867 3.83 -1.78 23.37
N LEU A 868 2.56 -1.63 22.93
CA LEU A 868 2.08 -2.18 21.68
C LEU A 868 2.08 -1.13 20.57
N PHE A 869 2.88 -1.35 19.53
CA PHE A 869 2.84 -0.58 18.30
C PHE A 869 1.77 -1.15 17.37
N THR A 870 0.69 -0.39 17.19
CA THR A 870 -0.47 -0.84 16.42
C THR A 870 -0.41 -0.49 14.95
N GLN A 871 0.34 0.57 14.60
CA GLN A 871 0.37 1.16 13.25
C GLN A 871 -1.05 1.56 12.76
N PHE A 872 -1.88 2.05 13.68
CA PHE A 872 -3.26 2.43 13.34
C PHE A 872 -3.31 3.61 12.38
N ASN A 873 -2.48 4.62 12.59
CA ASN A 873 -2.11 5.70 11.67
C ASN A 873 -3.29 6.45 11.03
N THR A 874 -4.43 6.50 11.69
CA THR A 874 -5.63 7.13 11.16
C THR A 874 -5.95 8.37 11.99
N PRO A 875 -6.24 9.53 11.35
CA PRO A 875 -6.67 10.73 12.06
C PRO A 875 -7.94 10.46 12.85
N LYS A 876 -8.01 11.04 14.06
CA LYS A 876 -9.16 10.86 14.91
C LYS A 876 -10.44 11.40 14.29
N LEU A 877 -10.35 12.48 13.53
CA LEU A 877 -11.44 13.08 12.78
C LEU A 877 -10.97 13.52 11.39
N ARG A 878 -11.80 13.25 10.39
CA ARG A 878 -11.60 13.74 9.03
C ARG A 878 -12.92 14.00 8.34
N TYR A 879 -12.92 14.98 7.43
CA TYR A 879 -14.10 15.27 6.63
C TYR A 879 -13.72 15.82 5.25
N ASN A 880 -14.66 15.68 4.32
CA ASN A 880 -14.62 16.35 3.04
C ASN A 880 -15.96 16.98 2.71
N ILE A 881 -15.94 18.09 2.00
CA ILE A 881 -17.10 18.83 1.54
C ILE A 881 -16.89 19.11 0.04
N GLY A 882 -17.74 18.51 -0.78
CA GLY A 882 -17.78 18.73 -2.21
C GLY A 882 -18.97 19.61 -2.59
N PHE A 883 -18.76 20.54 -3.50
CA PHE A 883 -19.78 21.38 -4.12
C PHE A 883 -19.56 21.43 -5.61
N GLY A 884 -20.61 21.19 -6.39
CA GLY A 884 -20.45 21.14 -7.84
C GLY A 884 -21.76 21.26 -8.60
N ASN A 885 -21.61 21.39 -9.90
CA ASN A 885 -22.67 21.28 -10.86
C ASN A 885 -22.11 20.69 -12.16
N GLN A 886 -22.78 19.71 -12.71
CA GLN A 886 -22.31 18.99 -13.89
C GLN A 886 -22.62 19.73 -15.20
N ASP A 887 -23.64 20.60 -15.20
CA ASP A 887 -24.05 21.41 -16.34
C ASP A 887 -24.81 22.65 -15.88
N LEU A 888 -24.09 23.77 -15.74
CA LEU A 888 -24.65 25.11 -15.47
C LEU A 888 -25.46 25.66 -16.64
N GLY A 889 -25.54 24.91 -17.74
CA GLY A 889 -26.02 25.31 -19.04
C GLY A 889 -24.86 25.49 -20.05
N LYS A 890 -25.17 25.24 -21.33
CA LYS A 890 -24.18 25.28 -22.42
C LYS A 890 -22.98 24.35 -22.28
N GLY A 891 -23.10 23.29 -21.46
CA GLY A 891 -22.05 22.28 -21.28
C GLY A 891 -20.96 22.65 -20.27
N ILE A 892 -21.09 23.73 -19.51
CA ILE A 892 -20.13 24.12 -18.48
C ILE A 892 -20.46 23.41 -17.17
N GLY A 893 -19.49 22.73 -16.58
CA GLY A 893 -19.58 22.12 -15.26
C GLY A 893 -18.41 22.51 -14.37
N PHE A 894 -18.56 22.35 -13.07
CA PHE A 894 -17.48 22.55 -12.09
C PHE A 894 -17.62 21.60 -10.90
N SER A 895 -16.51 21.37 -10.22
CA SER A 895 -16.43 20.64 -8.97
C SER A 895 -15.36 21.26 -8.08
N ILE A 896 -15.67 21.49 -6.81
CA ILE A 896 -14.75 21.96 -5.77
C ILE A 896 -14.86 21.00 -4.61
N ILE A 897 -13.73 20.55 -4.05
CA ILE A 897 -13.69 19.65 -2.93
C ILE A 897 -12.69 20.15 -1.91
N TYR A 898 -13.16 20.42 -0.71
CA TYR A 898 -12.34 20.72 0.45
C TYR A 898 -12.22 19.49 1.32
N ARG A 899 -10.99 19.10 1.70
CA ARG A 899 -10.69 18.00 2.63
C ARG A 899 -9.90 18.51 3.80
N TRP A 900 -10.20 18.01 4.98
CA TRP A 900 -9.47 18.27 6.20
C TRP A 900 -9.31 16.99 7.02
N GLN A 901 -8.17 16.84 7.66
CA GLN A 901 -7.91 15.80 8.66
C GLN A 901 -7.17 16.36 9.87
N ASP A 902 -7.46 15.74 11.03
CA ASP A 902 -6.79 16.03 12.30
C ASP A 902 -5.35 15.52 12.26
N LYS A 903 -4.53 15.96 13.22
CA LYS A 903 -3.19 15.43 13.45
C LYS A 903 -3.26 13.94 13.77
N VAL A 904 -2.19 13.23 13.45
CA VAL A 904 -2.05 11.81 13.75
C VAL A 904 -0.67 11.53 14.35
N ASN A 905 -0.62 10.73 15.42
CA ASN A 905 0.62 10.13 15.88
C ASN A 905 0.90 8.92 14.98
N TRP A 906 1.83 9.11 14.04
CA TRP A 906 2.23 8.08 13.10
C TRP A 906 3.14 7.06 13.77
N GLN A 907 2.83 5.77 13.62
CA GLN A 907 3.63 4.66 14.07
C GLN A 907 4.09 3.85 12.86
N GLY A 908 5.39 3.80 12.63
CA GLY A 908 5.98 3.06 11.51
C GLY A 908 7.32 2.46 11.88
N THR A 909 7.69 1.37 11.22
CA THR A 909 9.02 0.76 11.38
C THR A 909 10.14 1.68 10.89
N PHE A 910 9.83 2.59 9.97
CA PHE A 910 10.77 3.60 9.47
C PHE A 910 10.93 4.76 10.46
N ALA A 911 9.80 5.36 10.87
CA ALA A 911 9.77 6.46 11.83
C ALA A 911 8.45 6.52 12.59
N THR A 912 8.49 7.00 13.84
CA THR A 912 7.33 7.25 14.70
C THR A 912 7.36 8.69 15.19
N GLY A 913 6.22 9.39 15.14
CA GLY A 913 6.08 10.77 15.56
C GLY A 913 4.82 11.43 15.02
N ASP A 914 4.66 12.71 15.30
CA ASP A 914 3.46 13.43 14.93
C ASP A 914 3.51 13.95 13.49
N ILE A 915 2.40 13.77 12.78
CA ILE A 915 2.05 14.43 11.54
C ILE A 915 0.98 15.47 11.86
N SER A 916 1.22 16.72 11.47
CA SER A 916 0.29 17.83 11.72
C SER A 916 -1.02 17.68 10.97
N ALA A 917 -2.10 18.28 11.50
CA ALA A 917 -3.35 18.43 10.78
C ALA A 917 -3.13 19.23 9.49
N PHE A 918 -3.85 18.87 8.42
CA PHE A 918 -3.78 19.58 7.16
C PHE A 918 -5.11 19.63 6.44
N SER A 919 -5.19 20.52 5.46
CA SER A 919 -6.33 20.62 4.56
C SER A 919 -5.87 20.79 3.12
N THR A 920 -6.69 20.31 2.17
CA THR A 920 -6.50 20.50 0.74
C THR A 920 -7.76 21.01 0.08
N LEU A 921 -7.60 21.81 -0.97
CA LEU A 921 -8.68 22.29 -1.81
C LEU A 921 -8.40 21.82 -3.23
N ASP A 922 -9.29 21.01 -3.79
CA ASP A 922 -9.23 20.61 -5.20
C ASP A 922 -10.34 21.30 -5.97
N ALA A 923 -10.08 21.70 -7.20
CA ALA A 923 -11.07 22.36 -8.04
C ALA A 923 -10.91 21.97 -9.51
N GLN A 924 -12.03 21.88 -10.22
CA GLN A 924 -12.07 21.59 -11.64
C GLN A 924 -13.23 22.33 -12.31
N VAL A 925 -12.98 22.90 -13.48
CA VAL A 925 -14.00 23.40 -14.40
C VAL A 925 -13.93 22.55 -15.66
N SER A 926 -15.08 22.19 -16.21
CA SER A 926 -15.19 21.40 -17.44
C SER A 926 -16.09 22.10 -18.45
N TYR A 927 -15.77 21.93 -19.73
CA TYR A 927 -16.60 22.36 -20.84
C TYR A 927 -16.84 21.19 -21.79
N LYS A 928 -18.09 20.74 -21.87
CA LYS A 928 -18.54 19.72 -22.80
C LYS A 928 -19.02 20.38 -24.09
N PHE A 929 -18.35 20.10 -25.19
CA PHE A 929 -18.69 20.70 -26.49
C PHE A 929 -20.06 20.20 -26.97
N PRO A 930 -21.03 21.08 -27.27
CA PRO A 930 -22.35 20.68 -27.71
C PRO A 930 -22.29 19.82 -28.97
N LYS A 931 -23.15 18.79 -29.03
CA LYS A 931 -23.30 17.90 -30.20
C LYS A 931 -22.05 17.09 -30.56
N THR A 932 -21.01 17.10 -29.69
CA THR A 932 -19.78 16.34 -29.86
C THR A 932 -19.54 15.46 -28.64
N LYS A 933 -18.56 14.56 -28.72
CA LYS A 933 -18.09 13.75 -27.60
C LYS A 933 -16.86 14.32 -26.89
N ASN A 934 -16.53 15.59 -27.18
CA ASN A 934 -15.36 16.25 -26.65
C ASN A 934 -15.66 16.91 -25.30
N ILE A 935 -14.70 16.85 -24.42
CA ILE A 935 -14.68 17.55 -23.14
C ILE A 935 -13.33 18.20 -22.91
N PHE A 936 -13.33 19.44 -22.49
CA PHE A 936 -12.15 20.16 -22.03
C PHE A 936 -12.26 20.41 -20.54
N LYS A 937 -11.15 20.28 -19.81
CA LYS A 937 -11.11 20.51 -18.36
C LYS A 937 -9.88 21.32 -17.97
N ILE A 938 -10.05 22.20 -16.99
CA ILE A 938 -8.97 22.84 -16.26
C ILE A 938 -9.16 22.49 -14.80
N GLY A 939 -8.13 21.98 -14.14
CA GLY A 939 -8.23 21.56 -12.77
C GLY A 939 -6.93 21.68 -11.98
N ALA A 940 -7.08 21.61 -10.68
CA ALA A 940 -5.96 21.54 -9.75
C ALA A 940 -6.28 20.60 -8.59
N SER A 941 -5.32 19.78 -8.22
CA SER A 941 -5.28 19.11 -6.92
C SER A 941 -4.40 19.93 -5.98
N ASN A 942 -4.84 20.11 -4.73
CA ASN A 942 -4.21 21.03 -3.78
C ASN A 942 -3.97 22.42 -4.39
N LEU A 943 -5.06 23.03 -4.84
CA LEU A 943 -5.10 24.32 -5.56
C LEU A 943 -4.29 25.43 -4.87
N LEU A 944 -4.25 25.42 -3.53
CA LEU A 944 -3.54 26.42 -2.72
C LEU A 944 -2.05 26.12 -2.57
N ASN A 945 -1.54 25.04 -3.18
CA ASN A 945 -0.15 24.57 -3.09
C ASN A 945 0.37 24.47 -1.64
N LYS A 946 -0.49 24.12 -0.69
CA LYS A 946 -0.10 23.97 0.71
C LYS A 946 0.51 22.59 0.92
N TYR A 947 1.81 22.53 1.12
CA TYR A 947 2.52 21.27 1.33
C TYR A 947 2.04 20.52 2.56
N TYR A 948 1.84 19.21 2.41
CA TYR A 948 1.47 18.32 3.50
C TYR A 948 2.17 16.96 3.34
N VAL A 949 2.28 16.23 4.45
CA VAL A 949 2.84 14.88 4.51
C VAL A 949 1.73 13.92 4.96
N SER A 950 1.54 12.82 4.26
CA SER A 950 0.53 11.81 4.58
C SER A 950 1.06 10.67 5.47
N ALA A 951 2.38 10.48 5.53
CA ALA A 951 3.08 9.49 6.35
C ALA A 951 4.52 9.95 6.60
N LEU A 952 5.11 9.64 7.75
CA LEU A 952 6.51 9.98 8.02
C LEU A 952 7.44 9.30 7.03
N GLY A 953 8.41 10.07 6.52
CA GLY A 953 9.33 9.66 5.47
C GLY A 953 8.77 9.74 4.03
N ASN A 954 7.48 10.04 3.87
CA ASN A 954 6.87 10.28 2.56
C ASN A 954 7.12 11.71 2.05
N PRO A 955 6.91 11.97 0.74
CA PRO A 955 7.14 13.29 0.17
C PRO A 955 6.19 14.35 0.71
N GLN A 956 6.61 15.59 0.66
CA GLN A 956 5.78 16.76 0.90
C GLN A 956 4.98 17.06 -0.37
N VAL A 957 3.67 16.73 -0.33
CA VAL A 957 2.76 16.82 -1.48
C VAL A 957 2.30 18.25 -1.68
N GLY A 958 2.67 18.85 -2.81
CA GLY A 958 2.25 20.17 -3.25
C GLY A 958 1.12 20.13 -4.29
N GLY A 959 0.89 21.27 -4.95
CA GLY A 959 -0.12 21.43 -6.00
C GLY A 959 0.25 20.74 -7.31
N LEU A 960 -0.78 20.23 -7.99
CA LEU A 960 -0.72 19.75 -9.38
C LEU A 960 -1.81 20.48 -10.18
N TYR A 961 -1.42 21.27 -11.18
CA TYR A 961 -2.32 22.05 -12.02
C TYR A 961 -2.33 21.45 -13.42
N TYR A 962 -3.50 21.24 -14.01
CA TYR A 962 -3.60 20.57 -15.31
C TYR A 962 -4.69 21.11 -16.20
N VAL A 963 -4.48 20.93 -17.49
CA VAL A 963 -5.50 21.02 -18.54
C VAL A 963 -5.68 19.63 -19.15
N SER A 964 -6.90 19.30 -19.55
CA SER A 964 -7.21 18.00 -20.12
C SER A 964 -8.20 18.15 -21.26
N PHE A 965 -7.91 17.46 -22.38
CA PHE A 965 -8.83 17.28 -23.49
C PHE A 965 -9.17 15.81 -23.62
N GLY A 966 -10.45 15.49 -23.66
CA GLY A 966 -10.96 14.14 -23.79
C GLY A 966 -11.98 14.00 -24.90
N TYR A 967 -11.95 12.86 -25.57
CA TYR A 967 -12.91 12.45 -26.57
C TYR A 967 -13.60 11.16 -26.13
N ASN A 968 -14.95 11.14 -26.21
CA ASN A 968 -15.78 9.97 -25.88
C ASN A 968 -15.49 9.42 -24.46
N VAL A 969 -15.25 10.33 -23.53
CA VAL A 969 -15.03 10.00 -22.11
C VAL A 969 -16.40 9.86 -21.45
N PHE A 970 -16.85 8.61 -21.24
CA PHE A 970 -18.18 8.28 -20.68
C PHE A 970 -18.19 8.44 -19.17
#